data_99b3ce48e5bbf717ab2ee206efc37003
#
_entry.id   99b3ce48e5bbf717ab2ee206efc37003
#
_cell.length_a   1.000
_cell.length_b   1.000
_cell.length_c   1.000
_cell.angle_alpha   90.00
_cell.angle_beta   90.00
_cell.angle_gamma   90.00
#
_symmetry.space_group_name_H-M   'P 1'
#
loop_
_entity.id
_entity.type
_entity.pdbx_description
1 polymer ?
#
loop_
_entity_poly.entity_id
_entity_poly.type
_entity_poly.pdbx_seq_one_letter_code
_entity_poly.pdbx_strand_id
1 'polypeptide(L)'
;LLWWAVVLSPVLGLLFMLFLAANSDLPSTEDLEDPRSDLATAILFSDGSQMGQYYRENRIPVDYARISPNVVNALIATEDERFRQHSGVDLRGTIRAAVFLGNKGGASTITQQLAKMLFTERAENPFERVFQKFQEWIISARLERQYTKDEIIAMYLNRFDWINQAVGINSAARVYFSTTPDSLKVEEAAMLVGMLKNPALFNPNRASRTDTVLHRRMVVLDQMRRNGSLTTAQYDSLRALPLGLRFQRVDHAEGPAPYFREVLRAKLQELLNTTNADGTLKYAKADGTAYDVYTDGLKVYTTIDRNMQQYGEYAVREHLSTELQPDFFKDLARKKNRPFDFRVSQEEIDGILNTAMKRSVRYKVITGKECGNCERPAKYIEKVKHDGSPHWHCRPDLGGCDSYWPVVNEADIPKVFDTPVAMRVFSWKGEIDTTMSPMDSIRYYKSFLQSGLLSMDPHTGFVKAWVGGIDFKNFQYDHVEQARRQVGSTFKPFVYATAIREGMEPCREVPNQKVCFEMPPGQPDWCPENSDAVYGGMVTVEYALANSMNTVTAWLMKQYGPQAVTVLARHMGVKSPLEPVPSLCLGVADLTLMEITGAFSSFANQGVYIEPITFTRIEDKNGNTIHDVLPKTDEALDERTAYIMLDMLKGVTDGAYNPSTGKVVGTGLRLRTSWGNRQKYANIKFPTAGKTGTTQNNSDGWFIGITPDLVTGVWTGADDRSVRFASTDKGQGANMALPIYGYYMNKVYADPGIEISTGDFERPTGDLGVEIDCRKKTGTVNGQQKPTWD
;
A
#
# COMPACT_ATOMS: atom_id res chain seq x y z
N LEU A 1 54.48 36.70 38.16
CA LEU A 1 53.47 37.02 37.14
C LEU A 1 53.42 35.95 36.05
N LEU A 2 54.53 35.57 35.43
CA LEU A 2 54.58 34.57 34.36
C LEU A 2 54.06 33.20 34.82
N TRP A 3 54.40 32.77 36.04
CA TRP A 3 53.91 31.51 36.62
C TRP A 3 52.38 31.48 36.81
N TRP A 4 51.81 32.59 37.30
CA TRP A 4 50.36 32.77 37.45
C TRP A 4 49.69 32.82 36.08
N ALA A 5 50.30 33.43 35.08
CA ALA A 5 49.78 33.44 33.70
C ALA A 5 49.71 32.01 33.12
N VAL A 6 50.71 31.16 33.36
CA VAL A 6 50.71 29.74 32.88
C VAL A 6 49.68 28.90 33.65
N VAL A 7 49.55 29.09 34.96
CA VAL A 7 48.59 28.35 35.81
C VAL A 7 47.14 28.74 35.51
N LEU A 8 46.89 30.05 35.21
CA LEU A 8 45.56 30.56 34.92
C LEU A 8 45.14 30.44 33.46
N SER A 9 46.11 30.26 32.54
CA SER A 9 45.80 30.20 31.10
C SER A 9 44.81 29.13 30.69
N PRO A 10 44.79 27.87 31.29
CA PRO A 10 43.77 26.89 30.96
C PRO A 10 42.38 27.33 31.41
N VAL A 11 42.29 28.00 32.56
CA VAL A 11 41.01 28.49 33.12
C VAL A 11 40.49 29.65 32.28
N LEU A 12 41.36 30.61 31.90
CA LEU A 12 41.02 31.72 31.02
C LEU A 12 40.62 31.21 29.60
N GLY A 13 41.35 30.23 29.10
CA GLY A 13 41.00 29.58 27.83
C GLY A 13 39.60 28.89 27.86
N LEU A 14 39.31 28.22 28.97
CA LEU A 14 38.01 27.59 29.17
C LEU A 14 36.87 28.62 29.27
N LEU A 15 37.09 29.72 30.02
CA LEU A 15 36.12 30.79 30.11
C LEU A 15 35.92 31.52 28.79
N PHE A 16 37.00 31.69 28.02
CA PHE A 16 36.94 32.29 26.67
C PHE A 16 36.14 31.40 25.70
N MET A 17 36.37 30.12 25.71
CA MET A 17 35.58 29.16 24.90
C MET A 17 34.10 29.14 25.29
N LEU A 18 33.79 29.18 26.62
CA LEU A 18 32.41 29.31 27.09
C LEU A 18 31.77 30.63 26.65
N PHE A 19 32.54 31.74 26.66
CA PHE A 19 32.06 33.03 26.19
C PHE A 19 31.77 33.03 24.69
N LEU A 20 32.65 32.44 23.89
CA LEU A 20 32.42 32.27 22.45
C LEU A 20 31.21 31.39 22.16
N ALA A 21 31.08 30.26 22.87
CA ALA A 21 29.92 29.34 22.73
C ALA A 21 28.62 30.02 23.16
N ALA A 22 28.63 30.86 24.22
CA ALA A 22 27.44 31.57 24.68
C ALA A 22 26.95 32.65 23.71
N ASN A 23 27.86 33.20 22.90
CA ASN A 23 27.56 34.20 21.87
C ASN A 23 27.46 33.61 20.46
N SER A 24 27.51 32.31 20.31
CA SER A 24 27.25 31.64 19.04
C SER A 24 25.74 31.46 18.82
N ASP A 25 25.35 30.99 17.61
CA ASP A 25 23.98 30.67 17.24
C ASP A 25 23.49 29.49 18.09
N LEU A 26 22.93 29.75 19.26
CA LEU A 26 22.31 28.79 20.13
C LEU A 26 20.81 28.83 19.94
N PRO A 27 20.11 27.68 20.09
CA PRO A 27 18.67 27.63 20.00
C PRO A 27 18.00 28.62 20.96
N SER A 28 16.97 29.29 20.45
CA SER A 28 16.16 30.25 21.23
C SER A 28 15.38 29.51 22.32
N THR A 29 14.79 30.26 23.26
CA THR A 29 13.89 29.69 24.27
C THR A 29 12.66 29.06 23.61
N GLU A 30 12.15 29.64 22.51
CA GLU A 30 11.03 29.09 21.74
C GLU A 30 11.39 27.77 21.07
N ASP A 31 12.59 27.61 20.50
CA ASP A 31 13.08 26.34 19.96
C ASP A 31 13.25 25.25 21.04
N LEU A 32 13.50 25.65 22.28
CA LEU A 32 13.58 24.74 23.42
C LEU A 32 12.21 24.37 23.97
N GLU A 33 11.19 25.23 23.83
CA GLU A 33 9.80 24.98 24.27
C GLU A 33 9.06 24.04 23.32
N ASP A 34 9.34 24.13 22.01
CA ASP A 34 8.82 23.20 21.00
C ASP A 34 10.00 22.63 20.19
N PRO A 35 10.82 21.74 20.77
CA PRO A 35 11.88 21.11 20.01
C PRO A 35 11.23 20.36 18.85
N ARG A 36 11.43 20.88 17.62
CA ARG A 36 10.80 20.40 16.36
C ARG A 36 10.80 18.89 16.34
N SER A 37 9.73 18.32 16.85
CA SER A 37 9.47 16.90 16.75
C SER A 37 8.76 16.69 15.42
N ASP A 38 9.36 15.91 14.53
CA ASP A 38 8.68 15.41 13.35
C ASP A 38 7.37 14.75 13.80
N LEU A 39 6.25 15.38 13.54
CA LEU A 39 4.94 14.86 13.90
C LEU A 39 4.43 13.97 12.77
N ALA A 40 4.06 12.76 13.12
CA ALA A 40 3.48 11.83 12.17
C ALA A 40 2.16 12.36 11.61
N THR A 41 1.95 12.23 10.31
CA THR A 41 0.65 12.51 9.67
C THR A 41 -0.33 11.40 9.96
N ALA A 42 -1.48 11.74 10.54
CA ALA A 42 -2.58 10.81 10.80
C ALA A 42 -3.45 10.62 9.57
N ILE A 43 -3.72 9.38 9.21
CA ILE A 43 -4.68 8.99 8.17
C ILE A 43 -5.92 8.47 8.89
N LEU A 44 -7.07 9.04 8.59
CA LEU A 44 -8.32 8.74 9.29
C LEU A 44 -9.30 8.06 8.33
N PHE A 45 -10.05 7.08 8.83
CA PHE A 45 -11.22 6.54 8.17
C PHE A 45 -12.34 7.59 8.10
N SER A 46 -13.39 7.30 7.35
CA SER A 46 -14.56 8.18 7.23
C SER A 46 -15.28 8.45 8.57
N ASP A 47 -15.14 7.54 9.55
CA ASP A 47 -15.66 7.68 10.91
C ASP A 47 -14.75 8.49 11.85
N GLY A 48 -13.63 9.03 11.34
CA GLY A 48 -12.63 9.77 12.10
C GLY A 48 -11.67 8.88 12.92
N SER A 49 -11.84 7.58 12.93
CA SER A 49 -10.91 6.66 13.57
C SER A 49 -9.62 6.52 12.78
N GLN A 50 -8.52 6.25 13.46
CA GLN A 50 -7.22 6.17 12.82
C GLN A 50 -7.06 4.91 11.97
N MET A 51 -6.73 5.09 10.68
CA MET A 51 -6.38 4.04 9.74
C MET A 51 -4.89 3.70 9.81
N GLY A 52 -4.04 4.73 9.90
CA GLY A 52 -2.60 4.60 9.91
C GLY A 52 -1.90 5.94 10.10
N GLN A 53 -0.60 5.93 9.91
CA GLN A 53 0.23 7.15 10.01
C GLN A 53 1.33 7.13 8.96
N TYR A 54 1.72 8.33 8.46
CA TYR A 54 2.97 8.51 7.73
C TYR A 54 3.98 9.19 8.66
N TYR A 55 5.16 8.64 8.72
CA TYR A 55 6.26 9.17 9.53
C TYR A 55 7.59 8.84 8.82
N ARG A 56 8.53 9.76 8.92
CA ARG A 56 9.91 9.51 8.46
C ARG A 56 10.61 8.56 9.42
N GLU A 57 10.32 8.74 10.71
CA GLU A 57 10.79 7.93 11.82
C GLU A 57 9.58 7.64 12.73
N ASN A 58 9.37 6.39 13.10
CA ASN A 58 8.21 5.99 13.92
C ASN A 58 8.35 6.54 15.36
N ARG A 59 8.02 7.82 15.55
CA ARG A 59 8.08 8.52 16.83
C ARG A 59 6.69 8.71 17.38
N ILE A 60 6.27 7.83 18.26
CA ILE A 60 5.09 8.06 19.10
C ILE A 60 5.64 8.46 20.47
N PRO A 61 5.65 9.76 20.81
CA PRO A 61 6.17 10.22 22.10
C PRO A 61 5.36 9.60 23.24
N VAL A 62 6.05 9.29 24.31
CA VAL A 62 5.47 8.68 25.52
C VAL A 62 5.80 9.57 26.70
N ASP A 63 4.81 9.90 27.50
CA ASP A 63 5.01 10.60 28.77
C ASP A 63 5.81 9.75 29.74
N TYR A 64 6.57 10.39 30.63
CA TYR A 64 7.38 9.69 31.63
C TYR A 64 6.60 8.64 32.42
N ALA A 65 5.37 8.93 32.82
CA ALA A 65 4.50 8.02 33.56
C ALA A 65 4.19 6.70 32.84
N ARG A 66 4.36 6.66 31.50
CA ARG A 66 4.15 5.49 30.67
C ARG A 66 5.46 4.78 30.25
N ILE A 67 6.57 5.13 30.88
CA ILE A 67 7.87 4.47 30.70
C ILE A 67 8.13 3.56 31.90
N SER A 68 8.48 2.30 31.64
CA SER A 68 8.81 1.34 32.71
C SER A 68 9.92 1.90 33.61
N PRO A 69 9.76 1.83 34.95
CA PRO A 69 10.84 2.16 35.87
C PRO A 69 12.13 1.37 35.60
N ASN A 70 12.03 0.18 35.05
CA ASN A 70 13.18 -0.64 34.64
C ASN A 70 14.06 0.07 33.62
N VAL A 71 13.44 0.75 32.63
CA VAL A 71 14.16 1.52 31.60
C VAL A 71 14.86 2.72 32.22
N VAL A 72 14.14 3.47 33.08
CA VAL A 72 14.66 4.66 33.78
C VAL A 72 15.86 4.30 34.68
N ASN A 73 15.71 3.23 35.44
CA ASN A 73 16.79 2.75 36.32
C ASN A 73 18.00 2.26 35.56
N ALA A 74 17.79 1.52 34.45
CA ALA A 74 18.88 1.07 33.60
C ALA A 74 19.60 2.25 32.93
N LEU A 75 18.87 3.26 32.45
CA LEU A 75 19.41 4.46 31.82
C LEU A 75 20.28 5.26 32.80
N ILE A 76 19.72 5.59 33.97
CA ILE A 76 20.43 6.35 35.00
C ILE A 76 21.69 5.60 35.47
N ALA A 77 21.57 4.31 35.77
CA ALA A 77 22.68 3.50 36.23
C ALA A 77 23.81 3.38 35.20
N THR A 78 23.48 3.45 33.89
CA THR A 78 24.43 3.23 32.79
C THR A 78 25.04 4.49 32.24
N GLU A 79 24.22 5.52 31.99
CA GLU A 79 24.64 6.74 31.29
C GLU A 79 24.99 7.88 32.27
N ASP A 80 24.29 7.97 33.43
CA ASP A 80 24.44 9.12 34.30
C ASP A 80 23.98 8.81 35.74
N GLU A 81 24.82 8.11 36.51
CA GLU A 81 24.51 7.65 37.87
C GLU A 81 24.03 8.77 38.82
N ARG A 82 24.52 10.01 38.61
CA ARG A 82 24.20 11.19 39.42
C ARG A 82 23.21 12.13 38.73
N PHE A 83 22.46 11.69 37.78
CA PHE A 83 21.55 12.50 36.98
C PHE A 83 20.63 13.38 37.83
N ARG A 84 20.13 12.88 38.92
CA ARG A 84 19.21 13.62 39.82
C ARG A 84 19.94 14.59 40.77
N GLN A 85 21.29 14.67 40.75
CA GLN A 85 22.10 15.45 41.68
C GLN A 85 22.79 16.66 41.07
N HIS A 86 22.77 16.83 39.74
CA HIS A 86 23.39 17.94 39.04
C HIS A 86 22.39 18.65 38.10
N SER A 87 22.74 19.87 37.64
CA SER A 87 21.91 20.71 36.75
C SER A 87 22.53 20.79 35.34
N GLY A 88 22.42 19.65 34.58
CA GLY A 88 22.88 19.56 33.20
C GLY A 88 24.33 19.13 33.01
N VAL A 89 25.23 19.55 33.88
CA VAL A 89 26.66 19.22 33.82
C VAL A 89 27.12 18.60 35.13
N ASP A 90 27.67 17.38 35.06
CA ASP A 90 28.29 16.71 36.21
C ASP A 90 29.76 17.18 36.37
N LEU A 91 30.01 18.22 37.16
CA LEU A 91 31.36 18.75 37.39
C LEU A 91 32.33 17.73 37.93
N ARG A 92 31.90 16.86 38.89
CA ARG A 92 32.75 15.80 39.46
C ARG A 92 33.16 14.77 38.40
N GLY A 93 32.20 14.34 37.52
CA GLY A 93 32.48 13.43 36.40
C GLY A 93 33.39 14.09 35.36
N THR A 94 33.17 15.35 35.05
CA THR A 94 33.96 16.10 34.11
C THR A 94 35.41 16.24 34.55
N ILE A 95 35.66 16.66 35.82
CA ILE A 95 37.00 16.74 36.39
C ILE A 95 37.70 15.37 36.39
N ARG A 96 36.96 14.29 36.83
CA ARG A 96 37.50 12.94 36.77
C ARG A 96 37.90 12.52 35.36
N ALA A 97 37.06 12.79 34.36
CA ALA A 97 37.37 12.43 32.96
C ALA A 97 38.55 13.20 32.41
N ALA A 98 38.69 14.51 32.79
CA ALA A 98 39.83 15.34 32.39
C ALA A 98 41.14 14.81 33.03
N VAL A 99 41.14 14.47 34.31
CA VAL A 99 42.33 13.99 35.05
C VAL A 99 42.78 12.59 34.53
N PHE A 100 41.84 11.71 34.19
CA PHE A 100 42.18 10.38 33.74
C PHE A 100 42.10 10.19 32.23
N LEU A 101 42.04 11.27 31.46
CA LEU A 101 41.98 11.26 29.99
C LEU A 101 40.90 10.30 29.44
N GLY A 102 39.77 10.21 30.11
CA GLY A 102 38.63 9.37 29.73
C GLY A 102 38.77 7.87 30.06
N ASN A 103 39.91 7.39 30.54
CA ASN A 103 40.12 5.95 30.82
C ASN A 103 39.27 5.39 31.97
N LYS A 104 38.68 6.25 32.83
CA LYS A 104 37.78 5.84 33.93
C LYS A 104 36.32 6.21 33.72
N GLY A 105 35.84 6.17 32.45
CA GLY A 105 34.46 6.42 32.06
C GLY A 105 34.20 7.80 31.47
N GLY A 106 33.11 7.92 30.72
CA GLY A 106 32.66 9.19 30.11
C GLY A 106 32.13 10.16 31.18
N ALA A 107 32.08 11.46 30.82
CA ALA A 107 31.56 12.55 31.66
C ALA A 107 30.32 13.23 31.03
N SER A 108 29.80 12.72 29.93
CA SER A 108 28.60 13.30 29.30
C SER A 108 27.35 12.86 30.05
N THR A 109 26.54 13.84 30.44
CA THR A 109 25.26 13.61 31.12
C THR A 109 24.15 13.26 30.13
N ILE A 110 23.02 12.71 30.62
CA ILE A 110 21.82 12.45 29.81
C ILE A 110 21.35 13.74 29.13
N THR A 111 21.35 14.88 29.86
CA THR A 111 20.94 16.18 29.32
C THR A 111 21.88 16.67 28.22
N GLN A 112 23.20 16.45 28.35
CA GLN A 112 24.17 16.79 27.28
C GLN A 112 24.01 15.90 26.04
N GLN A 113 23.69 14.63 26.23
CA GLN A 113 23.39 13.74 25.10
C GLN A 113 22.08 14.17 24.41
N LEU A 114 21.06 14.58 25.16
CA LEU A 114 19.82 15.16 24.62
C LEU A 114 20.09 16.45 23.84
N ALA A 115 20.83 17.39 24.42
CA ALA A 115 21.24 18.64 23.77
C ALA A 115 21.95 18.38 22.44
N LYS A 116 22.85 17.38 22.41
CA LYS A 116 23.51 16.93 21.19
C LYS A 116 22.55 16.40 20.15
N MET A 117 21.56 15.57 20.53
CA MET A 117 20.60 14.99 19.60
C MET A 117 19.61 16.02 19.03
N LEU A 118 19.32 17.08 19.77
CA LEU A 118 18.35 18.10 19.37
C LEU A 118 18.96 19.23 18.53
N PHE A 119 20.20 19.67 18.87
CA PHE A 119 20.69 20.97 18.43
C PHE A 119 22.10 20.97 17.86
N THR A 120 22.80 19.82 17.77
CA THR A 120 24.17 19.82 17.23
C THR A 120 24.30 18.89 16.02
N GLU A 121 24.86 19.44 14.96
CA GLU A 121 25.22 18.66 13.77
C GLU A 121 26.51 17.86 13.99
N ARG A 122 26.87 17.01 13.04
CA ARG A 122 28.11 16.22 13.14
C ARG A 122 29.31 17.11 12.90
N ALA A 123 30.22 17.22 13.91
CA ALA A 123 31.47 17.98 13.78
C ALA A 123 32.35 17.43 12.66
N GLU A 124 32.89 18.29 11.84
CA GLU A 124 33.79 17.95 10.72
C GLU A 124 35.24 17.77 11.17
N ASN A 125 35.63 18.40 12.27
CA ASN A 125 36.98 18.37 12.79
C ASN A 125 37.05 18.34 14.33
N PRO A 126 38.20 17.97 14.93
CA PRO A 126 38.37 17.89 16.40
C PRO A 126 38.15 19.21 17.14
N PHE A 127 38.50 20.35 16.55
CA PHE A 127 38.33 21.66 17.17
C PHE A 127 36.87 22.04 17.27
N GLU A 128 36.13 21.85 16.20
CA GLU A 128 34.68 22.04 16.17
C GLU A 128 33.99 21.14 17.21
N ARG A 129 34.45 19.87 17.34
CA ARG A 129 33.91 18.95 18.36
C ARG A 129 34.10 19.48 19.79
N VAL A 130 35.25 20.10 20.08
CA VAL A 130 35.49 20.73 21.38
C VAL A 130 34.56 21.95 21.57
N PHE A 131 34.41 22.78 20.56
CA PHE A 131 33.50 23.94 20.60
C PHE A 131 32.05 23.52 20.82
N GLN A 132 31.57 22.51 20.07
CA GLN A 132 30.22 21.91 20.28
C GLN A 132 30.03 21.43 21.71
N LYS A 133 31.07 20.91 22.37
CA LYS A 133 30.95 20.46 23.74
C LYS A 133 30.62 21.60 24.72
N PHE A 134 31.13 22.79 24.51
CA PHE A 134 30.75 23.97 25.28
C PHE A 134 29.32 24.45 24.97
N GLN A 135 28.89 24.34 23.72
CA GLN A 135 27.50 24.60 23.34
C GLN A 135 26.55 23.61 24.02
N GLU A 136 26.85 22.28 23.97
CA GLU A 136 26.11 21.24 24.67
C GLU A 136 25.95 21.56 26.18
N TRP A 137 26.97 22.09 26.86
CA TRP A 137 26.91 22.49 28.28
C TRP A 137 25.92 23.63 28.53
N ILE A 138 25.96 24.65 27.68
CA ILE A 138 25.05 25.80 27.81
C ILE A 138 23.62 25.40 27.53
N ILE A 139 23.37 24.63 26.44
CA ILE A 139 22.05 24.13 26.10
C ILE A 139 21.52 23.23 27.21
N SER A 140 22.36 22.33 27.76
CA SER A 140 21.97 21.45 28.87
C SER A 140 21.53 22.22 30.11
N ALA A 141 22.25 23.31 30.48
CA ALA A 141 21.88 24.17 31.59
C ALA A 141 20.56 24.91 31.34
N ARG A 142 20.28 25.31 30.08
CA ARG A 142 18.99 25.91 29.71
C ARG A 142 17.84 24.88 29.77
N LEU A 143 18.03 23.68 29.24
CA LEU A 143 17.04 22.57 29.33
C LEU A 143 16.67 22.25 30.77
N GLU A 144 17.64 22.16 31.68
CA GLU A 144 17.39 21.86 33.08
C GLU A 144 16.71 22.99 33.88
N ARG A 145 16.65 24.20 33.29
CA ARG A 145 15.86 25.31 33.86
C ARG A 145 14.41 25.28 33.40
N GLN A 146 14.14 24.73 32.24
CA GLN A 146 12.81 24.67 31.64
C GLN A 146 12.07 23.39 31.94
N TYR A 147 12.77 22.25 31.99
CA TYR A 147 12.19 20.92 32.10
C TYR A 147 12.61 20.22 33.39
N THR A 148 11.71 19.45 33.95
CA THR A 148 12.00 18.55 35.07
C THR A 148 12.91 17.41 34.63
N LYS A 149 13.57 16.77 35.57
CA LYS A 149 14.40 15.58 35.30
C LYS A 149 13.63 14.44 34.60
N ASP A 150 12.38 14.28 34.97
CA ASP A 150 11.52 13.23 34.40
C ASP A 150 11.12 13.53 32.95
N GLU A 151 10.83 14.80 32.65
CA GLU A 151 10.61 15.24 31.26
C GLU A 151 11.87 15.10 30.39
N ILE A 152 13.05 15.44 30.91
CA ILE A 152 14.33 15.26 30.21
C ILE A 152 14.58 13.77 29.88
N ILE A 153 14.28 12.84 30.81
CA ILE A 153 14.37 11.40 30.53
C ILE A 153 13.40 11.01 29.44
N ALA A 154 12.15 11.47 29.50
CA ALA A 154 11.13 11.17 28.49
C ALA A 154 11.56 11.70 27.11
N MET A 155 12.02 12.96 27.03
CA MET A 155 12.54 13.57 25.79
C MET A 155 13.71 12.76 25.22
N TYR A 156 14.69 12.37 26.06
CA TYR A 156 15.84 11.57 25.65
C TYR A 156 15.41 10.23 25.05
N LEU A 157 14.57 9.48 25.77
CA LEU A 157 14.09 8.16 25.34
C LEU A 157 13.15 8.24 24.15
N ASN A 158 12.42 9.32 23.95
CA ASN A 158 11.58 9.52 22.78
C ASN A 158 12.40 9.94 21.52
N ARG A 159 13.60 10.48 21.70
CA ARG A 159 14.43 10.96 20.58
C ARG A 159 15.45 9.97 20.06
N PHE A 160 15.92 9.05 20.90
CA PHE A 160 16.99 8.13 20.55
C PHE A 160 16.57 7.16 19.43
N ASP A 161 17.49 6.92 18.46
CA ASP A 161 17.29 5.98 17.36
C ASP A 161 17.91 4.61 17.69
N TRP A 162 17.07 3.61 17.95
CA TRP A 162 17.48 2.21 18.16
C TRP A 162 17.68 1.44 16.86
N ILE A 163 17.81 2.11 15.71
CA ILE A 163 17.88 1.50 14.37
C ILE A 163 16.68 0.60 14.05
N ASN A 164 16.67 -0.07 12.87
CA ASN A 164 15.55 -0.89 12.41
C ASN A 164 14.20 -0.13 12.43
N GLN A 165 14.20 1.18 12.13
CA GLN A 165 13.05 2.10 12.17
C GLN A 165 12.44 2.26 13.58
N ALA A 166 13.22 1.93 14.62
CA ALA A 166 12.79 2.04 16.01
C ALA A 166 13.29 3.35 16.64
N VAL A 167 12.71 4.49 16.26
CA VAL A 167 13.00 5.77 16.89
C VAL A 167 12.05 6.02 18.04
N GLY A 168 12.60 6.31 19.22
CA GLY A 168 11.87 6.43 20.46
C GLY A 168 11.59 5.10 21.17
N ILE A 169 11.46 5.16 22.49
CA ILE A 169 11.29 3.97 23.35
C ILE A 169 10.03 3.18 23.03
N ASN A 170 8.96 3.84 22.57
CA ASN A 170 7.73 3.15 22.19
C ASN A 170 7.95 2.25 20.98
N SER A 171 8.59 2.79 19.96
CA SER A 171 8.93 2.02 18.75
C SER A 171 9.93 0.91 19.06
N ALA A 172 10.94 1.18 19.91
CA ALA A 172 11.90 0.18 20.32
C ALA A 172 11.24 -0.99 21.08
N ALA A 173 10.34 -0.71 22.02
CA ALA A 173 9.59 -1.74 22.75
C ALA A 173 8.77 -2.62 21.82
N ARG A 174 8.08 -2.02 20.85
CA ARG A 174 7.28 -2.73 19.85
C ARG A 174 8.13 -3.56 18.89
N VAL A 175 9.17 -2.94 18.30
CA VAL A 175 10.03 -3.58 17.30
C VAL A 175 10.80 -4.75 17.87
N TYR A 176 11.41 -4.60 19.05
CA TYR A 176 12.28 -5.64 19.60
C TYR A 176 11.57 -6.67 20.47
N PHE A 177 10.46 -6.27 21.13
CA PHE A 177 9.79 -7.12 22.11
C PHE A 177 8.29 -7.27 21.92
N SER A 178 7.69 -6.66 20.89
CA SER A 178 6.24 -6.68 20.64
C SER A 178 5.44 -6.33 21.90
N THR A 179 5.89 -5.29 22.63
CA THR A 179 5.31 -4.83 23.91
C THR A 179 5.23 -3.32 23.97
N THR A 180 4.65 -2.78 25.07
CA THR A 180 4.58 -1.34 25.33
C THR A 180 5.71 -0.89 26.25
N PRO A 181 6.09 0.42 26.25
CA PRO A 181 7.21 0.93 27.05
C PRO A 181 7.06 0.71 28.55
N ASP A 182 5.83 0.77 29.08
CA ASP A 182 5.50 0.54 30.49
C ASP A 182 5.63 -0.93 30.92
N SER A 183 5.52 -1.85 29.95
CA SER A 183 5.54 -3.29 30.17
C SER A 183 6.92 -3.94 29.96
N LEU A 184 7.96 -3.14 29.67
CA LEU A 184 9.32 -3.64 29.47
C LEU A 184 9.88 -4.25 30.75
N LYS A 185 10.35 -5.49 30.65
CA LYS A 185 11.01 -6.22 31.74
C LYS A 185 12.42 -5.69 31.96
N VAL A 186 13.05 -6.08 33.09
CA VAL A 186 14.40 -5.62 33.46
C VAL A 186 15.44 -6.01 32.39
N GLU A 187 15.43 -7.25 31.92
CA GLU A 187 16.37 -7.77 30.91
C GLU A 187 16.15 -7.14 29.54
N GLU A 188 14.90 -6.83 29.17
CA GLU A 188 14.53 -6.15 27.94
C GLU A 188 14.98 -4.66 27.99
N ALA A 189 14.73 -3.99 29.11
CA ALA A 189 15.17 -2.63 29.35
C ALA A 189 16.72 -2.51 29.34
N ALA A 190 17.41 -3.44 29.99
CA ALA A 190 18.87 -3.48 30.02
C ALA A 190 19.47 -3.71 28.61
N MET A 191 18.81 -4.48 27.76
CA MET A 191 19.22 -4.65 26.37
C MET A 191 19.08 -3.36 25.56
N LEU A 192 17.89 -2.69 25.62
CA LEU A 192 17.66 -1.43 24.91
C LEU A 192 18.62 -0.33 25.37
N VAL A 193 18.83 -0.19 26.67
CA VAL A 193 19.82 0.75 27.22
C VAL A 193 21.25 0.38 26.81
N GLY A 194 21.56 -0.90 26.70
CA GLY A 194 22.83 -1.38 26.17
C GLY A 194 23.12 -0.87 24.76
N MET A 195 22.10 -0.74 23.91
CA MET A 195 22.22 -0.23 22.55
C MET A 195 22.55 1.28 22.47
N LEU A 196 22.25 2.07 23.52
CA LEU A 196 22.51 3.53 23.52
C LEU A 196 23.97 3.88 23.23
N LYS A 197 24.91 3.00 23.60
CA LYS A 197 26.34 3.20 23.35
C LYS A 197 26.70 3.14 21.85
N ASN A 198 26.16 2.21 21.13
CA ASN A 198 26.34 2.02 19.67
C ASN A 198 25.26 1.07 19.14
N PRO A 199 24.13 1.59 18.63
CA PRO A 199 23.02 0.75 18.16
C PRO A 199 23.41 -0.23 17.05
N ALA A 200 24.28 0.17 16.15
CA ALA A 200 24.72 -0.69 15.05
C ALA A 200 25.58 -1.88 15.54
N LEU A 201 26.46 -1.64 16.52
CA LEU A 201 27.30 -2.69 17.12
C LEU A 201 26.48 -3.65 17.99
N PHE A 202 25.55 -3.12 18.77
CA PHE A 202 24.73 -3.88 19.72
C PHE A 202 23.34 -4.21 19.17
N ASN A 203 23.19 -4.34 17.84
CA ASN A 203 21.94 -4.71 17.18
C ASN A 203 21.58 -6.18 17.46
N PRO A 204 20.53 -6.47 18.26
CA PRO A 204 20.16 -7.83 18.62
C PRO A 204 19.53 -8.63 17.49
N ASN A 205 19.10 -7.97 16.40
CA ASN A 205 18.56 -8.63 15.21
C ASN A 205 19.63 -9.22 14.29
N ARG A 206 20.92 -9.13 14.65
CA ARG A 206 22.03 -9.76 13.91
C ARG A 206 22.50 -11.00 14.66
N ALA A 207 22.21 -12.18 14.11
CA ALA A 207 22.60 -13.46 14.70
C ALA A 207 24.10 -13.55 15.01
N SER A 208 24.98 -12.99 14.16
CA SER A 208 26.43 -12.94 14.35
C SER A 208 26.90 -12.07 15.53
N ARG A 209 25.98 -11.31 16.15
CA ARG A 209 26.29 -10.39 17.26
C ARG A 209 25.59 -10.75 18.57
N THR A 210 24.93 -11.89 18.66
CA THR A 210 24.17 -12.32 19.83
C THR A 210 25.03 -12.28 21.12
N ASP A 211 26.25 -12.83 21.09
CA ASP A 211 27.16 -12.82 22.26
C ASP A 211 27.60 -11.40 22.63
N THR A 212 27.85 -10.55 21.65
CA THR A 212 28.21 -9.14 21.87
C THR A 212 27.07 -8.36 22.56
N VAL A 213 25.84 -8.60 22.14
CA VAL A 213 24.65 -7.99 22.73
C VAL A 213 24.38 -8.52 24.14
N LEU A 214 24.50 -9.84 24.33
CA LEU A 214 24.40 -10.47 25.67
C LEU A 214 25.43 -9.90 26.63
N HIS A 215 26.70 -9.79 26.20
CA HIS A 215 27.74 -9.17 27.01
C HIS A 215 27.41 -7.72 27.38
N ARG A 216 26.95 -6.91 26.43
CA ARG A 216 26.58 -5.52 26.69
C ARG A 216 25.40 -5.41 27.64
N ARG A 217 24.37 -6.27 27.51
CA ARG A 217 23.25 -6.37 28.45
C ARG A 217 23.74 -6.70 29.87
N MET A 218 24.67 -7.65 30.02
CA MET A 218 25.27 -7.98 31.31
C MET A 218 25.98 -6.79 31.96
N VAL A 219 26.68 -5.95 31.17
CA VAL A 219 27.31 -4.71 31.65
C VAL A 219 26.26 -3.76 32.24
N VAL A 220 25.12 -3.58 31.56
CA VAL A 220 24.02 -2.72 32.06
C VAL A 220 23.43 -3.30 33.35
N LEU A 221 23.14 -4.58 33.39
CA LEU A 221 22.61 -5.24 34.60
C LEU A 221 23.59 -5.13 35.79
N ASP A 222 24.90 -5.22 35.55
CA ASP A 222 25.90 -5.03 36.64
C ASP A 222 25.95 -3.57 37.15
N GLN A 223 25.79 -2.61 36.22
CA GLN A 223 25.66 -1.18 36.59
C GLN A 223 24.40 -0.93 37.46
N MET A 224 23.26 -1.51 37.04
CA MET A 224 22.02 -1.46 37.84
C MET A 224 22.21 -2.09 39.24
N ARG A 225 22.94 -3.21 39.33
CA ARG A 225 23.28 -3.83 40.62
C ARG A 225 24.16 -2.92 41.45
N ARG A 226 25.22 -2.31 40.89
CA ARG A 226 26.12 -1.38 41.59
C ARG A 226 25.39 -0.12 42.05
N ASN A 227 24.42 0.34 41.30
CA ASN A 227 23.57 1.50 41.65
C ASN A 227 22.43 1.15 42.62
N GLY A 228 22.34 -0.09 43.10
CA GLY A 228 21.33 -0.52 44.06
C GLY A 228 19.94 -0.78 43.50
N SER A 229 19.77 -0.70 42.15
CA SER A 229 18.49 -0.98 41.48
C SER A 229 18.20 -2.49 41.34
N LEU A 230 19.22 -3.33 41.51
CA LEU A 230 19.11 -4.79 41.51
C LEU A 230 19.88 -5.40 42.65
N THR A 231 19.34 -6.44 43.26
CA THR A 231 20.09 -7.32 44.17
C THR A 231 21.02 -8.24 43.41
N THR A 232 22.05 -8.79 44.05
CA THR A 232 22.97 -9.78 43.47
C THR A 232 22.22 -11.00 42.95
N ALA A 233 21.23 -11.50 43.69
CA ALA A 233 20.44 -12.66 43.30
C ALA A 233 19.61 -12.39 42.03
N GLN A 234 19.02 -11.20 41.88
CA GLN A 234 18.31 -10.77 40.66
C GLN A 234 19.27 -10.68 39.47
N TYR A 235 20.43 -10.05 39.66
CA TYR A 235 21.47 -9.99 38.65
C TYR A 235 21.88 -11.37 38.14
N ASP A 236 22.16 -12.30 39.03
CA ASP A 236 22.58 -13.67 38.68
C ASP A 236 21.50 -14.43 37.90
N SER A 237 20.24 -14.24 38.27
CA SER A 237 19.10 -14.80 37.54
C SER A 237 18.93 -14.19 36.17
N LEU A 238 18.96 -12.86 36.03
CA LEU A 238 18.68 -12.14 34.79
C LEU A 238 19.80 -12.29 33.72
N ARG A 239 21.07 -12.38 34.15
CA ARG A 239 22.18 -12.53 33.24
C ARG A 239 22.17 -13.85 32.44
N ALA A 240 21.55 -14.89 33.01
CA ALA A 240 21.45 -16.21 32.41
C ALA A 240 20.33 -16.31 31.34
N LEU A 241 19.41 -15.35 31.28
CA LEU A 241 18.30 -15.37 30.36
C LEU A 241 18.77 -15.14 28.91
N PRO A 242 18.13 -15.77 27.93
CA PRO A 242 18.34 -15.46 26.51
C PRO A 242 17.87 -14.03 26.21
N LEU A 243 18.14 -13.51 24.99
CA LEU A 243 17.73 -12.15 24.62
C LEU A 243 16.20 -11.95 24.60
N GLY A 244 15.44 -13.01 24.40
CA GLY A 244 13.96 -12.96 24.46
C GLY A 244 13.33 -12.11 23.36
N LEU A 245 14.00 -11.95 22.22
CA LEU A 245 13.53 -11.12 21.11
C LEU A 245 12.22 -11.64 20.52
N ARG A 246 11.28 -10.74 20.33
CA ARG A 246 10.05 -10.91 19.56
C ARG A 246 10.04 -9.85 18.48
N PHE A 247 11.10 -9.89 17.66
CA PHE A 247 11.38 -8.86 16.65
C PHE A 247 10.26 -8.80 15.60
N GLN A 248 9.63 -7.64 15.51
CA GLN A 248 8.70 -7.28 14.44
C GLN A 248 9.14 -5.93 13.86
N ARG A 249 9.36 -5.90 12.56
CA ARG A 249 9.62 -4.64 11.86
C ARG A 249 8.27 -3.91 11.78
N VAL A 250 8.12 -2.84 12.52
CA VAL A 250 6.95 -1.97 12.40
C VAL A 250 7.16 -1.11 11.17
N ASP A 251 6.48 -1.47 10.08
CA ASP A 251 6.49 -0.71 8.84
C ASP A 251 5.18 0.09 8.74
N HIS A 252 5.24 1.28 8.13
CA HIS A 252 4.04 2.04 7.75
C HIS A 252 3.13 1.24 6.78
N ALA A 253 3.64 0.14 6.22
CA ALA A 253 2.87 -0.81 5.41
C ALA A 253 1.97 -1.75 6.23
N GLU A 254 2.18 -1.90 7.56
CA GLU A 254 1.32 -2.72 8.40
C GLU A 254 0.01 -1.99 8.76
N GLY A 255 -1.06 -2.76 8.97
CA GLY A 255 -2.39 -2.23 9.30
C GLY A 255 -3.37 -2.27 8.11
N PRO A 256 -4.60 -1.74 8.27
CA PRO A 256 -5.64 -1.79 7.24
C PRO A 256 -5.28 -0.96 6.00
N ALA A 257 -5.82 -1.36 4.86
CA ALA A 257 -5.71 -0.68 3.57
C ALA A 257 -4.26 -0.29 3.16
N PRO A 258 -3.26 -1.19 3.21
CA PRO A 258 -1.87 -0.82 2.98
C PRO A 258 -1.62 -0.31 1.55
N TYR A 259 -2.24 -0.89 0.54
CA TYR A 259 -2.17 -0.43 -0.85
C TYR A 259 -2.74 0.98 -1.02
N PHE A 260 -3.92 1.21 -0.46
CA PHE A 260 -4.56 2.52 -0.46
C PHE A 260 -3.67 3.59 0.18
N ARG A 261 -3.11 3.31 1.36
CA ARG A 261 -2.23 4.25 2.07
C ARG A 261 -0.99 4.59 1.25
N GLU A 262 -0.39 3.63 0.53
CA GLU A 262 0.78 3.91 -0.29
C GLU A 262 0.43 4.77 -1.52
N VAL A 263 -0.70 4.50 -2.19
CA VAL A 263 -1.20 5.34 -3.29
C VAL A 263 -1.56 6.73 -2.77
N LEU A 264 -2.25 6.83 -1.63
CA LEU A 264 -2.60 8.10 -1.01
C LEU A 264 -1.37 8.92 -0.65
N ARG A 265 -0.32 8.31 -0.11
CA ARG A 265 0.96 8.95 0.21
C ARG A 265 1.56 9.66 -1.02
N ALA A 266 1.61 8.97 -2.15
CA ALA A 266 2.12 9.54 -3.40
C ALA A 266 1.26 10.70 -3.88
N LYS A 267 -0.07 10.58 -3.83
CA LYS A 267 -1.01 11.66 -4.20
C LYS A 267 -0.88 12.88 -3.29
N LEU A 268 -0.72 12.68 -1.98
CA LEU A 268 -0.51 13.78 -1.03
C LEU A 268 0.80 14.52 -1.30
N GLN A 269 1.89 13.79 -1.56
CA GLN A 269 3.18 14.40 -1.91
C GLN A 269 3.08 15.22 -3.20
N GLU A 270 2.41 14.71 -4.23
CA GLU A 270 2.18 15.44 -5.48
C GLU A 270 1.33 16.71 -5.24
N LEU A 271 0.21 16.57 -4.52
CA LEU A 271 -0.71 17.66 -4.21
C LEU A 271 -0.01 18.79 -3.44
N LEU A 272 0.69 18.47 -2.35
CA LEU A 272 1.35 19.45 -1.47
C LEU A 272 2.53 20.16 -2.14
N ASN A 273 3.11 19.56 -3.18
CA ASN A 273 4.16 20.19 -4.00
C ASN A 273 3.62 20.89 -5.26
N THR A 274 2.30 21.01 -5.41
CA THR A 274 1.70 21.74 -6.54
C THR A 274 2.08 23.22 -6.51
N THR A 275 2.47 23.76 -7.65
CA THR A 275 2.80 25.18 -7.81
C THR A 275 1.71 25.95 -8.56
N ASN A 276 1.56 27.22 -8.24
CA ASN A 276 0.77 28.18 -8.99
C ASN A 276 1.44 28.50 -10.34
N ALA A 277 0.76 29.23 -11.21
CA ALA A 277 1.29 29.67 -12.50
C ALA A 277 2.54 30.56 -12.41
N ASP A 278 2.74 31.24 -11.28
CA ASP A 278 3.90 32.08 -10.98
C ASP A 278 5.09 31.31 -10.37
N GLY A 279 4.97 29.99 -10.20
CA GLY A 279 6.00 29.12 -9.62
C GLY A 279 6.01 29.06 -8.09
N THR A 280 5.14 29.80 -7.39
CA THR A 280 5.00 29.70 -5.94
C THR A 280 4.24 28.43 -5.53
N LEU A 281 4.50 27.93 -4.33
CA LEU A 281 3.76 26.78 -3.79
C LEU A 281 2.29 27.15 -3.58
N LYS A 282 1.38 26.31 -4.05
CA LYS A 282 -0.06 26.48 -3.82
C LYS A 282 -0.41 26.29 -2.34
N TYR A 283 0.28 25.37 -1.67
CA TYR A 283 0.10 25.02 -0.26
C TYR A 283 1.43 25.24 0.46
N ALA A 284 1.66 26.47 0.97
CA ALA A 284 2.88 26.81 1.69
C ALA A 284 2.60 26.99 3.18
N LYS A 285 3.58 26.62 4.01
CA LYS A 285 3.62 26.97 5.42
C LYS A 285 3.89 28.46 5.59
N ALA A 286 3.76 29.02 6.80
CA ALA A 286 4.01 30.41 7.10
C ALA A 286 5.45 30.85 6.76
N ASP A 287 6.43 29.94 6.78
CA ASP A 287 7.83 30.16 6.39
C ASP A 287 8.08 30.05 4.87
N GLY A 288 7.04 29.83 4.07
CA GLY A 288 7.11 29.67 2.62
C GLY A 288 7.56 28.30 2.13
N THR A 289 7.80 27.33 3.01
CA THR A 289 8.19 25.97 2.65
C THR A 289 6.98 25.08 2.39
N ALA A 290 7.16 23.97 1.62
CA ALA A 290 6.12 22.97 1.39
C ALA A 290 5.81 22.16 2.65
N TYR A 291 4.57 21.70 2.78
CA TYR A 291 4.22 20.71 3.80
C TYR A 291 4.87 19.36 3.48
N ASP A 292 5.48 18.74 4.48
CA ASP A 292 6.02 17.36 4.39
C ASP A 292 5.05 16.38 5.04
N VAL A 293 4.62 15.39 4.24
CA VAL A 293 3.69 14.34 4.66
C VAL A 293 4.21 13.54 5.86
N TYR A 294 5.51 13.54 6.12
CA TYR A 294 6.10 12.71 7.17
C TYR A 294 6.38 13.44 8.48
N THR A 295 6.49 14.78 8.44
CA THR A 295 7.06 15.54 9.56
C THR A 295 6.17 16.65 10.10
N ASP A 296 5.15 17.09 9.35
CA ASP A 296 4.36 18.27 9.69
C ASP A 296 3.05 17.96 10.45
N GLY A 297 2.81 16.68 10.81
CA GLY A 297 1.69 16.30 11.67
C GLY A 297 0.32 16.56 11.05
N LEU A 298 0.17 16.31 9.75
CA LEU A 298 -1.08 16.53 9.05
C LEU A 298 -2.16 15.55 9.51
N LYS A 299 -3.42 15.93 9.31
CA LYS A 299 -4.58 15.04 9.45
C LYS A 299 -5.26 14.91 8.10
N VAL A 300 -5.33 13.67 7.58
CA VAL A 300 -5.94 13.36 6.29
C VAL A 300 -7.23 12.60 6.53
N TYR A 301 -8.36 13.20 6.18
CA TYR A 301 -9.69 12.61 6.31
C TYR A 301 -10.03 11.86 5.02
N THR A 302 -9.95 10.53 5.07
CA THR A 302 -10.25 9.69 3.89
C THR A 302 -11.74 9.37 3.81
N THR A 303 -12.17 8.88 2.64
CA THR A 303 -13.54 8.44 2.39
C THR A 303 -13.75 6.95 2.69
N ILE A 304 -12.67 6.23 3.02
CA ILE A 304 -12.69 4.78 3.26
C ILE A 304 -13.51 4.47 4.51
N ASP A 305 -14.48 3.59 4.35
CA ASP A 305 -15.22 3.00 5.47
C ASP A 305 -14.43 1.84 6.08
N ARG A 306 -14.30 1.83 7.41
CA ARG A 306 -13.52 0.82 8.12
C ARG A 306 -14.04 -0.60 7.91
N ASN A 307 -15.36 -0.78 8.05
CA ASN A 307 -15.98 -2.10 7.96
C ASN A 307 -15.99 -2.59 6.52
N MET A 308 -16.35 -1.73 5.57
CA MET A 308 -16.32 -2.08 4.14
C MET A 308 -14.90 -2.45 3.69
N GLN A 309 -13.87 -1.75 4.15
CA GLN A 309 -12.48 -2.10 3.86
C GLN A 309 -12.13 -3.51 4.35
N GLN A 310 -12.47 -3.83 5.61
CA GLN A 310 -12.23 -5.16 6.18
C GLN A 310 -13.00 -6.26 5.43
N TYR A 311 -14.23 -5.96 4.99
CA TYR A 311 -15.04 -6.91 4.22
C TYR A 311 -14.46 -7.14 2.82
N GLY A 312 -13.89 -6.10 2.19
CA GLY A 312 -13.19 -6.23 0.92
C GLY A 312 -11.93 -7.12 1.03
N GLU A 313 -11.08 -6.85 2.03
CA GLU A 313 -9.89 -7.66 2.31
C GLU A 313 -10.25 -9.12 2.63
N TYR A 314 -11.31 -9.33 3.43
CA TYR A 314 -11.84 -10.67 3.71
C TYR A 314 -12.32 -11.37 2.44
N ALA A 315 -13.11 -10.71 1.59
CA ALA A 315 -13.69 -11.32 0.40
C ALA A 315 -12.62 -11.76 -0.60
N VAL A 316 -11.62 -10.95 -0.83
CA VAL A 316 -10.46 -11.28 -1.67
C VAL A 316 -9.72 -12.49 -1.10
N ARG A 317 -9.39 -12.45 0.20
CA ARG A 317 -8.68 -13.54 0.87
C ARG A 317 -9.49 -14.85 0.86
N GLU A 318 -10.78 -14.79 1.22
CA GLU A 318 -11.64 -15.97 1.30
C GLU A 318 -11.70 -16.71 -0.03
N HIS A 319 -12.09 -16.02 -1.11
CA HIS A 319 -12.24 -16.67 -2.40
C HIS A 319 -10.91 -17.18 -2.97
N LEU A 320 -9.87 -16.36 -2.92
CA LEU A 320 -8.57 -16.76 -3.47
C LEU A 320 -7.95 -17.91 -2.69
N SER A 321 -7.90 -17.83 -1.35
CA SER A 321 -7.21 -18.84 -0.55
C SER A 321 -7.92 -20.18 -0.50
N THR A 322 -9.27 -20.17 -0.50
CA THR A 322 -10.07 -21.39 -0.27
C THR A 322 -10.52 -22.11 -1.55
N GLU A 323 -10.70 -21.33 -2.64
CA GLU A 323 -11.32 -21.87 -3.87
C GLU A 323 -10.42 -21.67 -5.11
N LEU A 324 -10.15 -20.43 -5.48
CA LEU A 324 -9.57 -20.12 -6.78
C LEU A 324 -8.10 -20.50 -6.89
N GLN A 325 -7.26 -20.14 -5.91
CA GLN A 325 -5.83 -20.47 -5.95
C GLN A 325 -5.54 -21.97 -5.87
N PRO A 326 -6.22 -22.77 -5.02
CA PRO A 326 -6.10 -24.22 -5.07
C PRO A 326 -6.44 -24.81 -6.45
N ASP A 327 -7.49 -24.32 -7.10
CA ASP A 327 -7.87 -24.77 -8.44
C ASP A 327 -6.84 -24.32 -9.49
N PHE A 328 -6.28 -23.11 -9.33
CA PHE A 328 -5.23 -22.62 -10.20
C PHE A 328 -3.95 -23.43 -10.07
N PHE A 329 -3.52 -23.79 -8.87
CA PHE A 329 -2.38 -24.66 -8.66
C PHE A 329 -2.57 -26.06 -9.30
N LYS A 330 -3.78 -26.62 -9.28
CA LYS A 330 -4.10 -27.88 -9.99
C LYS A 330 -3.99 -27.71 -11.52
N ASP A 331 -4.42 -26.56 -12.06
CA ASP A 331 -4.30 -26.26 -13.48
C ASP A 331 -2.81 -26.09 -13.87
N LEU A 332 -2.05 -25.33 -13.08
CA LEU A 332 -0.60 -25.12 -13.27
C LEU A 332 0.18 -26.45 -13.19
N ALA A 333 -0.25 -27.38 -12.33
CA ALA A 333 0.43 -28.66 -12.17
C ALA A 333 0.44 -29.51 -13.45
N ARG A 334 -0.46 -29.26 -14.38
CA ARG A 334 -0.57 -29.95 -15.66
C ARG A 334 0.32 -29.33 -16.75
N LYS A 335 0.91 -28.14 -16.52
CA LYS A 335 1.71 -27.38 -17.49
C LYS A 335 3.17 -27.81 -17.43
N LYS A 336 3.80 -27.98 -18.59
CA LYS A 336 5.22 -28.35 -18.72
C LYS A 336 6.14 -27.24 -18.20
N ASN A 337 5.86 -26.00 -18.58
CA ASN A 337 6.68 -24.81 -18.28
C ASN A 337 6.07 -23.96 -17.17
N ARG A 338 5.73 -24.56 -16.03
CA ARG A 338 5.10 -23.84 -14.90
C ARG A 338 5.81 -22.56 -14.54
N PRO A 339 5.08 -21.47 -14.24
CA PRO A 339 3.61 -21.32 -14.22
C PRO A 339 3.01 -20.88 -15.57
N PHE A 340 3.78 -20.81 -16.62
CA PHE A 340 3.41 -20.23 -17.92
C PHE A 340 2.44 -21.10 -18.71
N ASP A 341 1.59 -20.46 -19.50
CA ASP A 341 0.67 -21.13 -20.41
C ASP A 341 1.43 -21.84 -21.55
N PHE A 342 0.89 -22.93 -22.05
CA PHE A 342 1.53 -23.74 -23.11
C PHE A 342 1.68 -23.02 -24.45
N ARG A 343 0.97 -21.92 -24.66
CA ARG A 343 1.04 -21.09 -25.87
C ARG A 343 2.17 -20.08 -25.83
N VAL A 344 2.86 -19.93 -24.68
CA VAL A 344 3.98 -18.97 -24.52
C VAL A 344 5.27 -19.67 -24.96
N SER A 345 6.03 -19.03 -25.84
CA SER A 345 7.30 -19.56 -26.32
C SER A 345 8.36 -19.59 -25.22
N GLN A 346 9.37 -20.47 -25.37
CA GLN A 346 10.46 -20.55 -24.40
C GLN A 346 11.25 -19.22 -24.34
N GLU A 347 11.43 -18.56 -25.47
CA GLU A 347 12.12 -17.27 -25.55
C GLU A 347 11.40 -16.17 -24.74
N GLU A 348 10.07 -16.12 -24.85
CA GLU A 348 9.25 -15.20 -24.04
C GLU A 348 9.36 -15.52 -22.54
N ILE A 349 9.32 -16.80 -22.16
CA ILE A 349 9.48 -17.24 -20.77
C ILE A 349 10.83 -16.80 -20.22
N ASP A 350 11.90 -17.03 -20.97
CA ASP A 350 13.27 -16.67 -20.56
C ASP A 350 13.41 -15.14 -20.45
N GLY A 351 12.79 -14.38 -21.35
CA GLY A 351 12.72 -12.92 -21.30
C GLY A 351 12.01 -12.42 -20.04
N ILE A 352 10.86 -13.00 -19.72
CA ILE A 352 10.07 -12.66 -18.52
C ILE A 352 10.86 -12.97 -17.24
N LEU A 353 11.45 -14.15 -17.14
CA LEU A 353 12.22 -14.58 -15.98
C LEU A 353 13.49 -13.76 -15.81
N ASN A 354 14.21 -13.45 -16.87
CA ASN A 354 15.40 -12.59 -16.85
C ASN A 354 15.04 -11.16 -16.38
N THR A 355 13.91 -10.61 -16.86
CA THR A 355 13.42 -9.31 -16.40
C THR A 355 13.08 -9.33 -14.91
N ALA A 356 12.37 -10.36 -14.45
CA ALA A 356 12.04 -10.52 -13.03
C ALA A 356 13.30 -10.72 -12.16
N MET A 357 14.28 -11.51 -12.63
CA MET A 357 15.57 -11.67 -11.99
C MET A 357 16.28 -10.34 -11.78
N LYS A 358 16.39 -9.52 -12.84
CA LYS A 358 17.06 -8.21 -12.79
C LYS A 358 16.36 -7.18 -11.87
N ARG A 359 15.06 -7.33 -11.64
CA ARG A 359 14.29 -6.49 -10.70
C ARG A 359 14.40 -6.95 -9.26
N SER A 360 14.83 -8.19 -9.00
CA SER A 360 14.91 -8.75 -7.65
C SER A 360 15.96 -8.03 -6.79
N VAL A 361 15.67 -7.89 -5.49
CA VAL A 361 16.62 -7.34 -4.51
C VAL A 361 17.94 -8.13 -4.54
N ARG A 362 17.89 -9.46 -4.63
CA ARG A 362 19.09 -10.31 -4.73
C ARG A 362 19.99 -9.89 -5.89
N TYR A 363 19.43 -9.68 -7.09
CA TYR A 363 20.20 -9.23 -8.25
C TYR A 363 20.83 -7.86 -8.02
N LYS A 364 20.06 -6.92 -7.48
CA LYS A 364 20.56 -5.58 -7.18
C LYS A 364 21.70 -5.61 -6.17
N VAL A 365 21.59 -6.45 -5.13
CA VAL A 365 22.62 -6.61 -4.11
C VAL A 365 23.91 -7.20 -4.71
N ILE A 366 23.85 -8.35 -5.39
CA ILE A 366 25.05 -9.00 -5.94
C ILE A 366 25.74 -8.16 -7.03
N THR A 367 25.01 -7.26 -7.69
CA THR A 367 25.54 -6.32 -8.70
C THR A 367 25.91 -4.94 -8.15
N GLY A 368 25.83 -4.71 -6.83
CA GLY A 368 26.19 -3.45 -6.18
C GLY A 368 25.23 -2.31 -6.47
N LYS A 369 24.00 -2.59 -6.90
CA LYS A 369 22.97 -1.58 -7.16
C LYS A 369 22.21 -1.18 -5.89
N GLU A 370 22.24 -2.02 -4.86
CA GLU A 370 21.55 -1.82 -3.60
C GLU A 370 22.32 -2.52 -2.47
N CYS A 371 22.37 -1.95 -1.29
CA CYS A 371 22.97 -2.57 -0.13
C CYS A 371 22.01 -3.55 0.54
N GLY A 372 22.42 -4.81 0.70
CA GLY A 372 21.56 -5.83 1.31
C GLY A 372 21.26 -5.62 2.80
N ASN A 373 21.97 -4.72 3.49
CA ASN A 373 21.80 -4.48 4.93
C ASN A 373 21.00 -3.21 5.26
N CYS A 374 21.16 -2.14 4.46
CA CYS A 374 20.52 -0.85 4.72
C CYS A 374 19.72 -0.29 3.53
N GLU A 375 19.58 -1.11 2.47
CA GLU A 375 18.78 -0.79 1.28
C GLU A 375 19.20 0.51 0.54
N ARG A 376 20.41 1.02 0.85
CA ARG A 376 20.94 2.21 0.19
C ARG A 376 21.28 1.91 -1.29
N PRO A 377 20.93 2.86 -2.21
CA PRO A 377 21.16 2.67 -3.63
C PRO A 377 22.64 2.78 -4.00
N ALA A 378 22.97 2.47 -5.26
CA ALA A 378 24.34 2.38 -5.81
C ALA A 378 25.26 3.57 -5.49
N LYS A 379 24.72 4.79 -5.36
CA LYS A 379 25.53 5.98 -5.01
C LYS A 379 26.25 5.90 -3.66
N TYR A 380 25.82 5.01 -2.77
CA TYR A 380 26.42 4.75 -1.47
C TYR A 380 27.34 3.52 -1.50
N ILE A 381 27.54 2.89 -2.65
CA ILE A 381 28.26 1.61 -2.80
C ILE A 381 29.44 1.80 -3.73
N GLU A 382 30.59 1.28 -3.32
CA GLU A 382 31.79 1.24 -4.13
C GLU A 382 32.36 -0.18 -4.23
N LYS A 383 33.20 -0.41 -5.25
CA LYS A 383 33.93 -1.67 -5.40
C LYS A 383 35.32 -1.53 -4.80
N VAL A 384 35.63 -2.36 -3.82
CA VAL A 384 36.92 -2.34 -3.11
C VAL A 384 37.57 -3.73 -3.09
N LYS A 385 38.85 -3.77 -2.72
CA LYS A 385 39.48 -5.04 -2.32
C LYS A 385 39.36 -5.21 -0.83
N HIS A 386 38.75 -6.31 -0.38
CA HIS A 386 38.62 -6.71 1.00
C HIS A 386 39.05 -8.18 1.12
N ASP A 387 39.93 -8.50 2.07
CA ASP A 387 40.54 -9.85 2.24
C ASP A 387 41.13 -10.42 0.94
N GLY A 388 41.74 -9.55 0.13
CA GLY A 388 42.42 -9.94 -1.12
C GLY A 388 41.50 -10.18 -2.33
N SER A 389 40.21 -10.14 -2.16
CA SER A 389 39.18 -10.33 -3.21
C SER A 389 38.32 -9.10 -3.44
N PRO A 390 37.67 -8.96 -4.63
CA PRO A 390 36.80 -7.83 -4.92
C PRO A 390 35.48 -7.96 -4.11
N HIS A 391 35.12 -6.88 -3.41
CA HIS A 391 33.89 -6.75 -2.64
C HIS A 391 33.17 -5.45 -2.98
N TRP A 392 31.85 -5.45 -2.80
CA TRP A 392 31.06 -4.25 -2.68
C TRP A 392 31.13 -3.74 -1.23
N HIS A 393 31.26 -2.43 -1.05
CA HIS A 393 31.33 -1.76 0.25
C HIS A 393 30.27 -0.67 0.32
N CYS A 394 29.42 -0.70 1.35
CA CYS A 394 28.45 0.34 1.61
C CYS A 394 29.09 1.44 2.47
N ARG A 395 29.40 2.58 1.88
CA ARG A 395 30.23 3.67 2.39
C ARG A 395 29.62 4.38 3.59
N PRO A 396 30.24 4.31 4.78
CA PRO A 396 29.72 5.00 5.97
C PRO A 396 29.89 6.52 5.92
N ASP A 397 30.91 7.04 5.21
CA ASP A 397 31.18 8.46 5.01
C ASP A 397 30.05 9.17 4.21
N LEU A 398 29.35 8.43 3.37
CA LEU A 398 28.17 8.92 2.64
C LEU A 398 26.84 8.60 3.36
N GLY A 399 26.88 8.00 4.56
CA GLY A 399 25.69 7.58 5.31
C GLY A 399 25.25 6.15 5.05
N GLY A 400 26.13 5.30 4.52
CA GLY A 400 25.93 3.87 4.41
C GLY A 400 26.20 3.12 5.73
N CYS A 401 26.05 1.79 5.72
CA CYS A 401 26.10 0.95 6.93
C CYS A 401 27.43 0.20 7.14
N ASP A 402 28.49 0.52 6.41
CA ASP A 402 29.82 -0.09 6.50
C ASP A 402 29.80 -1.63 6.31
N SER A 403 28.98 -2.10 5.37
CA SER A 403 28.86 -3.53 5.07
C SER A 403 29.65 -3.92 3.83
N TYR A 404 30.27 -5.08 3.86
CA TYR A 404 31.02 -5.67 2.75
C TYR A 404 30.34 -6.95 2.27
N TRP A 405 30.29 -7.17 0.93
CA TRP A 405 29.84 -8.44 0.37
C TRP A 405 30.55 -8.74 -0.97
N PRO A 406 30.73 -10.03 -1.34
CA PRO A 406 31.50 -10.39 -2.51
C PRO A 406 30.91 -9.85 -3.81
N VAL A 407 31.78 -9.43 -4.74
CA VAL A 407 31.40 -9.13 -6.12
C VAL A 407 31.21 -10.45 -6.87
N VAL A 408 30.01 -10.63 -7.43
CA VAL A 408 29.69 -11.75 -8.31
C VAL A 408 29.98 -11.34 -9.75
N ASN A 409 30.76 -12.14 -10.50
CA ASN A 409 30.97 -11.89 -11.91
C ASN A 409 29.67 -12.11 -12.70
N GLU A 410 29.48 -11.37 -13.77
CA GLU A 410 28.25 -11.43 -14.57
C GLU A 410 27.97 -12.84 -15.12
N ALA A 411 29.03 -13.57 -15.51
CA ALA A 411 28.96 -14.95 -15.99
C ALA A 411 28.48 -15.95 -14.91
N ASP A 412 28.70 -15.65 -13.63
CA ASP A 412 28.31 -16.51 -12.51
C ASP A 412 26.90 -16.23 -11.97
N ILE A 413 26.26 -15.13 -12.40
CA ILE A 413 24.91 -14.76 -11.94
C ILE A 413 23.89 -15.87 -12.18
N PRO A 414 23.81 -16.52 -13.35
CA PRO A 414 22.87 -17.63 -13.56
C PRO A 414 23.06 -18.75 -12.53
N LYS A 415 24.31 -19.12 -12.24
CA LYS A 415 24.63 -20.15 -11.25
C LYS A 415 24.16 -19.77 -9.85
N VAL A 416 24.29 -18.48 -9.45
CA VAL A 416 23.79 -17.99 -8.16
C VAL A 416 22.26 -18.09 -8.09
N PHE A 417 21.56 -17.84 -9.22
CA PHE A 417 20.12 -17.94 -9.26
C PHE A 417 19.58 -19.36 -9.37
N ASP A 418 20.40 -20.31 -9.83
CA ASP A 418 20.03 -21.73 -9.93
C ASP A 418 20.43 -22.54 -8.68
N THR A 419 21.26 -21.97 -7.79
CA THR A 419 21.70 -22.66 -6.57
C THR A 419 20.63 -22.56 -5.48
N PRO A 420 20.11 -23.69 -4.94
CA PRO A 420 19.14 -23.66 -3.86
C PRO A 420 19.69 -23.02 -2.58
N VAL A 421 18.86 -22.18 -1.96
CA VAL A 421 19.16 -21.50 -0.68
C VAL A 421 17.95 -21.57 0.23
N ALA A 422 18.19 -21.58 1.54
CA ALA A 422 17.11 -21.46 2.53
C ALA A 422 16.48 -20.07 2.41
N MET A 423 15.17 -20.03 2.35
CA MET A 423 14.41 -18.78 2.26
C MET A 423 13.03 -18.93 2.88
N ARG A 424 12.44 -17.80 3.25
CA ARG A 424 11.07 -17.69 3.70
C ARG A 424 10.23 -17.14 2.57
N VAL A 425 9.10 -17.79 2.26
CA VAL A 425 8.21 -17.41 1.16
C VAL A 425 6.76 -17.32 1.63
N PHE A 426 5.98 -16.52 0.92
CA PHE A 426 4.56 -16.36 1.16
C PHE A 426 3.80 -17.67 0.92
N SER A 427 2.81 -17.95 1.79
CA SER A 427 1.72 -18.87 1.48
C SER A 427 0.41 -18.35 2.09
N TRP A 428 -0.73 -18.83 1.60
CA TRP A 428 -2.04 -18.47 2.15
C TRP A 428 -2.24 -18.86 3.63
N LYS A 429 -1.38 -19.73 4.16
CA LYS A 429 -1.37 -20.14 5.57
C LYS A 429 -0.36 -19.41 6.43
N GLY A 430 0.26 -18.37 5.91
CA GLY A 430 1.38 -17.64 6.50
C GLY A 430 2.69 -17.94 5.78
N GLU A 431 3.76 -17.26 6.18
CA GLU A 431 5.09 -17.49 5.60
C GLU A 431 5.60 -18.89 5.97
N ILE A 432 6.27 -19.54 5.03
CA ILE A 432 6.88 -20.86 5.22
C ILE A 432 8.39 -20.81 4.92
N ASP A 433 9.17 -21.50 5.76
CA ASP A 433 10.59 -21.71 5.51
C ASP A 433 10.76 -22.87 4.53
N THR A 434 11.57 -22.67 3.49
CA THR A 434 11.80 -23.65 2.43
C THR A 434 13.19 -23.51 1.85
N THR A 435 13.64 -24.50 1.07
CA THR A 435 14.88 -24.44 0.30
C THR A 435 14.57 -24.58 -1.17
N MET A 436 14.84 -23.53 -1.94
CA MET A 436 14.65 -23.51 -3.39
C MET A 436 15.65 -22.57 -4.05
N SER A 437 15.84 -22.67 -5.36
CA SER A 437 16.68 -21.72 -6.07
C SER A 437 15.98 -20.34 -6.15
N PRO A 438 16.74 -19.23 -6.20
CA PRO A 438 16.19 -17.91 -6.43
C PRO A 438 15.32 -17.83 -7.71
N MET A 439 15.68 -18.56 -8.77
CA MET A 439 14.91 -18.63 -9.99
C MET A 439 13.58 -19.38 -9.77
N ASP A 440 13.57 -20.47 -9.00
CA ASP A 440 12.33 -21.16 -8.64
C ASP A 440 11.44 -20.31 -7.73
N SER A 441 12.04 -19.50 -6.85
CA SER A 441 11.24 -18.55 -6.05
C SER A 441 10.53 -17.52 -6.93
N ILE A 442 11.16 -17.01 -8.00
CA ILE A 442 10.52 -16.12 -8.97
C ILE A 442 9.33 -16.82 -9.64
N ARG A 443 9.50 -18.08 -10.08
CA ARG A 443 8.41 -18.88 -10.67
C ARG A 443 7.27 -19.13 -9.65
N TYR A 444 7.65 -19.39 -8.40
CA TYR A 444 6.71 -19.60 -7.30
C TYR A 444 5.83 -18.36 -7.07
N TYR A 445 6.44 -17.18 -6.93
CA TYR A 445 5.68 -15.92 -6.75
C TYR A 445 4.81 -15.57 -7.95
N LYS A 446 5.27 -15.85 -9.19
CA LYS A 446 4.45 -15.69 -10.40
C LYS A 446 3.25 -16.64 -10.47
N SER A 447 3.22 -17.71 -9.66
CA SER A 447 2.10 -18.67 -9.62
C SER A 447 0.91 -18.20 -8.78
N PHE A 448 1.01 -17.05 -8.10
CA PHE A 448 -0.10 -16.50 -7.31
C PHE A 448 -0.97 -15.60 -8.15
N LEU A 449 -2.29 -15.81 -8.02
CA LEU A 449 -3.28 -14.89 -8.54
C LEU A 449 -3.36 -13.66 -7.63
N GLN A 450 -3.48 -12.50 -8.25
CA GLN A 450 -3.72 -11.22 -7.62
C GLN A 450 -5.19 -10.83 -7.79
N SER A 451 -5.65 -9.88 -6.97
CA SER A 451 -6.98 -9.31 -7.13
C SER A 451 -7.01 -7.86 -6.67
N GLY A 452 -7.76 -7.04 -7.37
CA GLY A 452 -8.16 -5.70 -6.94
C GLY A 452 -9.65 -5.67 -6.64
N LEU A 453 -10.06 -4.92 -5.60
CA LEU A 453 -11.44 -4.58 -5.31
C LEU A 453 -11.54 -3.08 -5.02
N LEU A 454 -12.45 -2.41 -5.68
CA LEU A 454 -12.82 -1.03 -5.41
C LEU A 454 -14.35 -0.94 -5.22
N SER A 455 -14.78 -0.35 -4.12
CA SER A 455 -16.20 -0.04 -3.88
C SER A 455 -16.36 1.45 -3.65
N MET A 456 -17.34 2.07 -4.31
CA MET A 456 -17.59 3.51 -4.21
C MET A 456 -19.09 3.82 -4.19
N ASP A 457 -19.42 4.91 -3.56
CA ASP A 457 -20.74 5.53 -3.57
C ASP A 457 -20.92 6.32 -4.88
N PRO A 458 -21.88 5.98 -5.73
CA PRO A 458 -22.09 6.66 -7.01
C PRO A 458 -22.56 8.10 -6.89
N HIS A 459 -23.23 8.48 -5.79
CA HIS A 459 -23.85 9.79 -5.59
C HIS A 459 -22.88 10.84 -5.06
N THR A 460 -21.85 10.40 -4.30
CA THR A 460 -20.83 11.28 -3.73
C THR A 460 -19.47 11.16 -4.43
N GLY A 461 -19.24 10.07 -5.16
CA GLY A 461 -17.93 9.70 -5.68
C GLY A 461 -16.98 9.14 -4.61
N PHE A 462 -17.42 8.97 -3.37
CA PHE A 462 -16.57 8.54 -2.25
C PHE A 462 -16.16 7.07 -2.38
N VAL A 463 -14.86 6.82 -2.39
CA VAL A 463 -14.32 5.48 -2.33
C VAL A 463 -14.48 4.94 -0.92
N LYS A 464 -15.23 3.84 -0.76
CA LYS A 464 -15.57 3.22 0.53
C LYS A 464 -14.63 2.07 0.90
N ALA A 465 -14.11 1.33 -0.11
CA ALA A 465 -13.15 0.23 0.11
C ALA A 465 -12.16 0.16 -1.05
N TRP A 466 -10.91 -0.19 -0.74
CA TRP A 466 -9.80 -0.28 -1.69
C TRP A 466 -8.88 -1.44 -1.31
N VAL A 467 -8.93 -2.51 -2.07
CA VAL A 467 -8.02 -3.66 -1.90
C VAL A 467 -7.17 -3.77 -3.15
N GLY A 468 -5.90 -3.38 -3.06
CA GLY A 468 -4.99 -3.33 -4.22
C GLY A 468 -4.28 -4.63 -4.54
N GLY A 469 -4.37 -5.65 -3.68
CA GLY A 469 -3.71 -6.95 -3.87
C GLY A 469 -3.97 -7.89 -2.71
N ILE A 470 -3.27 -9.03 -2.71
CA ILE A 470 -3.53 -10.15 -1.78
C ILE A 470 -2.71 -10.08 -0.48
N ASP A 471 -1.52 -9.48 -0.54
CA ASP A 471 -0.60 -9.35 0.59
C ASP A 471 0.45 -8.28 0.27
N PHE A 472 0.38 -7.13 0.93
CA PHE A 472 1.24 -5.99 0.61
C PHE A 472 2.73 -6.25 0.91
N LYS A 473 3.04 -7.07 1.90
CA LYS A 473 4.42 -7.41 2.26
C LYS A 473 5.15 -8.11 1.11
N ASN A 474 4.46 -8.99 0.40
CA ASN A 474 5.04 -9.84 -0.64
C ASN A 474 4.70 -9.37 -2.06
N PHE A 475 3.60 -8.62 -2.25
CA PHE A 475 3.08 -8.18 -3.55
C PHE A 475 2.64 -6.72 -3.44
N GLN A 476 3.57 -5.79 -3.68
CA GLN A 476 3.36 -4.36 -3.42
C GLN A 476 2.67 -3.59 -4.57
N TYR A 477 2.46 -4.24 -5.72
CA TYR A 477 1.88 -3.58 -6.88
C TYR A 477 0.36 -3.43 -6.72
N ASP A 478 -0.13 -2.19 -6.82
CA ASP A 478 -1.55 -1.89 -6.66
C ASP A 478 -2.34 -2.21 -7.94
N HIS A 479 -3.42 -2.99 -7.79
CA HIS A 479 -4.28 -3.40 -8.91
C HIS A 479 -5.57 -2.58 -9.03
N VAL A 480 -5.70 -1.50 -8.28
CA VAL A 480 -6.85 -0.60 -8.38
C VAL A 480 -6.55 0.59 -9.29
N GLU A 481 -5.44 1.28 -9.10
CA GLU A 481 -5.10 2.50 -9.85
C GLU A 481 -3.81 2.38 -10.68
N GLN A 482 -2.82 1.60 -10.23
CA GLN A 482 -1.55 1.47 -10.95
C GLN A 482 -1.62 0.45 -12.08
N ALA A 483 -2.29 -0.68 -11.85
CA ALA A 483 -2.40 -1.74 -12.84
C ALA A 483 -3.41 -1.37 -13.93
N ARG A 484 -2.95 -1.38 -15.19
CA ARG A 484 -3.83 -1.33 -16.34
C ARG A 484 -3.96 -2.72 -16.95
N ARG A 485 -5.19 -3.19 -17.02
CA ARG A 485 -5.50 -4.57 -17.47
C ARG A 485 -6.59 -4.53 -18.53
N GLN A 486 -6.52 -5.47 -19.47
CA GLN A 486 -7.51 -5.60 -20.52
C GLN A 486 -8.89 -5.89 -19.94
N VAL A 487 -9.84 -4.99 -20.21
CA VAL A 487 -11.17 -5.03 -19.55
C VAL A 487 -12.13 -6.06 -20.14
N GLY A 488 -11.87 -6.55 -21.32
CA GLY A 488 -12.73 -7.53 -21.97
C GLY A 488 -14.18 -7.06 -22.04
N SER A 489 -15.12 -7.98 -21.82
CA SER A 489 -16.55 -7.72 -21.95
C SER A 489 -17.14 -6.68 -20.97
N THR A 490 -16.37 -6.18 -19.97
CA THR A 490 -16.84 -5.04 -19.16
C THR A 490 -16.85 -3.72 -19.94
N PHE A 491 -16.24 -3.68 -21.14
CA PHE A 491 -16.33 -2.53 -22.04
C PHE A 491 -17.67 -2.47 -22.79
N LYS A 492 -18.39 -3.58 -22.94
CA LYS A 492 -19.64 -3.65 -23.73
C LYS A 492 -20.71 -2.63 -23.30
N PRO A 493 -20.93 -2.33 -22.03
CA PRO A 493 -21.92 -1.32 -21.63
C PRO A 493 -21.72 0.06 -22.27
N PHE A 494 -20.48 0.48 -22.60
CA PHE A 494 -20.27 1.73 -23.33
C PHE A 494 -20.82 1.67 -24.77
N VAL A 495 -20.70 0.51 -25.44
CA VAL A 495 -21.25 0.30 -26.79
C VAL A 495 -22.78 0.32 -26.73
N TYR A 496 -23.35 -0.38 -25.75
CA TYR A 496 -24.81 -0.43 -25.58
C TYR A 496 -25.38 0.92 -25.15
N ALA A 497 -24.73 1.63 -24.21
CA ALA A 497 -25.15 2.96 -23.79
C ALA A 497 -25.13 3.97 -24.95
N THR A 498 -24.12 3.89 -25.83
CA THR A 498 -24.07 4.67 -27.07
C THR A 498 -25.29 4.36 -27.93
N ALA A 499 -25.61 3.06 -28.10
CA ALA A 499 -26.75 2.67 -28.93
C ALA A 499 -28.09 3.11 -28.34
N ILE A 500 -28.31 2.93 -27.03
CA ILE A 500 -29.55 3.35 -26.32
C ILE A 500 -29.73 4.86 -26.40
N ARG A 501 -28.67 5.65 -26.20
CA ARG A 501 -28.69 7.12 -26.34
C ARG A 501 -29.13 7.55 -27.74
N GLU A 502 -28.70 6.81 -28.76
CA GLU A 502 -29.08 7.06 -30.17
C GLU A 502 -30.45 6.43 -30.56
N GLY A 503 -31.23 5.97 -29.58
CA GLY A 503 -32.60 5.51 -29.80
C GLY A 503 -32.79 4.00 -30.00
N MET A 504 -31.78 3.18 -29.77
CA MET A 504 -31.93 1.72 -29.78
C MET A 504 -32.86 1.27 -28.64
N GLU A 505 -33.85 0.43 -28.95
CA GLU A 505 -34.74 -0.15 -27.94
C GLU A 505 -34.14 -1.42 -27.30
N PRO A 506 -34.22 -1.61 -25.97
CA PRO A 506 -33.75 -2.83 -25.28
C PRO A 506 -34.38 -4.12 -25.81
N CYS A 507 -35.68 -4.07 -26.13
CA CYS A 507 -36.46 -5.22 -26.56
C CYS A 507 -36.47 -5.41 -28.10
N ARG A 508 -35.67 -4.63 -28.82
CA ARG A 508 -35.49 -4.87 -30.27
C ARG A 508 -34.83 -6.22 -30.52
N GLU A 509 -35.46 -7.03 -31.34
CA GLU A 509 -34.90 -8.29 -31.77
C GLU A 509 -33.88 -8.11 -32.90
N VAL A 510 -32.71 -8.72 -32.73
CA VAL A 510 -31.58 -8.66 -33.68
C VAL A 510 -31.07 -10.08 -33.98
N PRO A 511 -30.58 -10.35 -35.17
CA PRO A 511 -30.10 -11.69 -35.52
C PRO A 511 -28.77 -12.00 -34.81
N ASN A 512 -28.67 -13.18 -34.17
CA ASN A 512 -27.41 -13.71 -33.65
C ASN A 512 -26.55 -14.31 -34.77
N GLN A 513 -25.88 -13.47 -35.53
CA GLN A 513 -25.06 -13.89 -36.68
C GLN A 513 -23.68 -13.21 -36.65
N LYS A 514 -22.69 -13.82 -37.35
CA LYS A 514 -21.35 -13.25 -37.46
C LYS A 514 -21.40 -11.90 -38.20
N VAL A 515 -20.74 -10.91 -37.62
CA VAL A 515 -20.53 -9.58 -38.20
C VAL A 515 -19.05 -9.41 -38.47
N CYS A 516 -18.69 -9.08 -39.74
CA CYS A 516 -17.30 -8.89 -40.10
C CYS A 516 -16.99 -7.42 -40.34
N PHE A 517 -15.77 -7.04 -40.04
CA PHE A 517 -15.19 -5.72 -40.33
C PHE A 517 -14.12 -5.91 -41.41
N GLU A 518 -14.21 -5.13 -42.45
CA GLU A 518 -13.18 -5.11 -43.49
C GLU A 518 -11.86 -4.57 -42.92
N MET A 519 -10.79 -5.29 -43.15
CA MET A 519 -9.46 -4.93 -42.70
C MET A 519 -8.64 -4.35 -43.88
N PRO A 520 -7.56 -3.62 -43.60
CA PRO A 520 -6.68 -3.12 -44.69
C PRO A 520 -6.22 -4.22 -45.63
N PRO A 521 -5.95 -3.89 -46.91
CA PRO A 521 -5.50 -4.87 -47.87
C PRO A 521 -4.33 -5.73 -47.39
N GLY A 522 -4.49 -7.06 -47.51
CA GLY A 522 -3.50 -8.03 -47.08
C GLY A 522 -3.75 -8.62 -45.68
N GLN A 523 -4.77 -8.17 -44.97
CA GLN A 523 -5.22 -8.77 -43.71
C GLN A 523 -6.61 -9.40 -43.91
N PRO A 524 -6.90 -10.56 -43.25
CA PRO A 524 -8.24 -11.14 -43.29
C PRO A 524 -9.22 -10.26 -42.53
N ASP A 525 -10.48 -10.25 -42.97
CA ASP A 525 -11.57 -9.58 -42.27
C ASP A 525 -11.67 -10.06 -40.82
N TRP A 526 -11.93 -9.13 -39.92
CA TRP A 526 -12.09 -9.44 -38.51
C TRP A 526 -13.57 -9.75 -38.21
N CYS A 527 -13.86 -10.99 -37.87
CA CYS A 527 -15.21 -11.49 -37.55
C CYS A 527 -15.25 -12.05 -36.14
N PRO A 528 -15.64 -11.26 -35.11
CA PRO A 528 -15.68 -11.76 -33.72
C PRO A 528 -16.71 -12.89 -33.54
N GLU A 529 -16.30 -13.91 -32.80
CA GLU A 529 -17.09 -15.08 -32.50
C GLU A 529 -17.68 -15.06 -31.10
N ASN A 530 -18.87 -15.64 -30.88
CA ASN A 530 -19.41 -15.86 -29.54
C ASN A 530 -18.57 -16.89 -28.81
N SER A 531 -18.45 -16.74 -27.47
CA SER A 531 -17.62 -17.62 -26.64
C SER A 531 -18.17 -19.05 -26.53
N ASP A 532 -19.48 -19.24 -26.75
CA ASP A 532 -20.18 -20.52 -26.77
C ASP A 532 -20.30 -21.12 -28.19
N ALA A 533 -19.82 -20.40 -29.21
CA ALA A 533 -19.93 -20.75 -30.63
C ALA A 533 -21.37 -20.98 -31.11
N VAL A 534 -22.39 -20.44 -30.41
CA VAL A 534 -23.81 -20.58 -30.77
C VAL A 534 -24.23 -19.38 -31.61
N TYR A 535 -24.86 -19.72 -32.77
CA TYR A 535 -25.35 -18.75 -33.76
C TYR A 535 -26.77 -19.10 -34.20
N GLY A 536 -27.43 -18.12 -34.81
CA GLY A 536 -28.79 -18.24 -35.33
C GLY A 536 -29.87 -17.81 -34.35
N GLY A 537 -31.09 -17.64 -34.82
CA GLY A 537 -32.21 -17.12 -34.05
C GLY A 537 -32.15 -15.59 -33.88
N MET A 538 -33.25 -15.04 -33.35
CA MET A 538 -33.40 -13.64 -32.97
C MET A 538 -33.23 -13.54 -31.46
N VAL A 539 -32.57 -12.52 -31.00
CA VAL A 539 -32.36 -12.22 -29.58
C VAL A 539 -32.63 -10.74 -29.32
N THR A 540 -33.12 -10.41 -28.16
CA THR A 540 -33.28 -9.01 -27.77
C THR A 540 -31.91 -8.36 -27.46
N VAL A 541 -31.80 -7.04 -27.65
CA VAL A 541 -30.60 -6.26 -27.30
C VAL A 541 -30.26 -6.44 -25.80
N GLU A 542 -31.26 -6.45 -24.91
CA GLU A 542 -31.14 -6.76 -23.50
C GLU A 542 -30.51 -8.15 -23.25
N TYR A 543 -31.07 -9.20 -23.87
CA TYR A 543 -30.56 -10.56 -23.76
C TYR A 543 -29.10 -10.68 -24.22
N ALA A 544 -28.77 -9.99 -25.31
CA ALA A 544 -27.40 -10.00 -25.84
C ALA A 544 -26.39 -9.37 -24.89
N LEU A 545 -26.75 -8.27 -24.18
CA LEU A 545 -25.92 -7.66 -23.15
C LEU A 545 -25.78 -8.59 -21.92
N ALA A 546 -26.92 -9.13 -21.45
CA ALA A 546 -26.98 -10.00 -20.27
C ALA A 546 -26.14 -11.29 -20.42
N ASN A 547 -26.08 -11.82 -21.65
CA ASN A 547 -25.31 -13.01 -21.99
C ASN A 547 -23.96 -12.69 -22.66
N SER A 548 -23.60 -11.40 -22.69
CA SER A 548 -22.29 -10.95 -23.19
C SER A 548 -21.98 -11.41 -24.62
N MET A 549 -22.97 -11.40 -25.51
CA MET A 549 -22.81 -11.86 -26.91
C MET A 549 -21.89 -10.93 -27.70
N ASN A 550 -20.89 -11.52 -28.37
CA ASN A 550 -19.91 -10.75 -29.17
C ASN A 550 -20.51 -10.31 -30.51
N THR A 551 -21.34 -11.15 -31.12
CA THR A 551 -21.96 -10.89 -32.41
C THR A 551 -22.84 -9.64 -32.42
N VAL A 552 -23.73 -9.53 -31.42
CA VAL A 552 -24.62 -8.35 -31.32
C VAL A 552 -23.84 -7.10 -30.93
N THR A 553 -22.86 -7.23 -30.02
CA THR A 553 -21.99 -6.07 -29.68
C THR A 553 -21.21 -5.56 -30.89
N ALA A 554 -20.68 -6.48 -31.72
CA ALA A 554 -19.99 -6.13 -32.95
C ALA A 554 -20.94 -5.46 -33.96
N TRP A 555 -22.19 -5.95 -34.05
CA TRP A 555 -23.22 -5.31 -34.90
C TRP A 555 -23.53 -3.88 -34.44
N LEU A 556 -23.71 -3.64 -33.12
CA LEU A 556 -23.89 -2.30 -32.61
C LEU A 556 -22.66 -1.41 -32.87
N MET A 557 -21.44 -1.93 -32.66
CA MET A 557 -20.22 -1.19 -32.96
C MET A 557 -20.10 -0.81 -34.42
N LYS A 558 -20.54 -1.69 -35.33
CA LYS A 558 -20.54 -1.41 -36.77
C LYS A 558 -21.56 -0.31 -37.13
N GLN A 559 -22.69 -0.26 -36.45
CA GLN A 559 -23.77 0.71 -36.66
C GLN A 559 -23.44 2.10 -36.13
N TYR A 560 -22.88 2.20 -34.91
CA TYR A 560 -22.66 3.49 -34.23
C TYR A 560 -21.22 4.00 -34.33
N GLY A 561 -20.30 3.13 -34.67
CA GLY A 561 -18.87 3.42 -34.86
C GLY A 561 -18.06 3.53 -33.57
N PRO A 562 -16.79 3.20 -33.58
CA PRO A 562 -15.93 3.17 -32.40
C PRO A 562 -15.63 4.58 -31.84
N GLN A 563 -15.69 5.63 -32.68
CA GLN A 563 -15.44 7.01 -32.28
C GLN A 563 -16.50 7.49 -31.26
N ALA A 564 -17.79 7.25 -31.54
CA ALA A 564 -18.87 7.64 -30.62
C ALA A 564 -18.76 6.95 -29.28
N VAL A 565 -18.38 5.66 -29.27
CA VAL A 565 -18.15 4.87 -28.07
C VAL A 565 -16.97 5.39 -27.25
N THR A 566 -15.86 5.78 -27.89
CA THR A 566 -14.71 6.34 -27.17
C THR A 566 -15.03 7.70 -26.56
N VAL A 567 -15.79 8.55 -27.27
CA VAL A 567 -16.22 9.86 -26.72
C VAL A 567 -17.08 9.65 -25.48
N LEU A 568 -18.08 8.76 -25.52
CA LEU A 568 -18.90 8.45 -24.36
C LEU A 568 -18.06 7.92 -23.18
N ALA A 569 -17.17 6.97 -23.44
CA ALA A 569 -16.28 6.42 -22.40
C ALA A 569 -15.42 7.52 -21.73
N ARG A 570 -14.98 8.54 -22.49
CA ARG A 570 -14.28 9.72 -21.96
C ARG A 570 -15.14 10.54 -21.01
N HIS A 571 -16.38 10.85 -21.37
CA HIS A 571 -17.33 11.55 -20.51
C HIS A 571 -17.68 10.74 -19.25
N MET A 572 -17.67 9.41 -19.34
CA MET A 572 -17.81 8.52 -18.19
C MET A 572 -16.51 8.35 -17.37
N GLY A 573 -15.47 9.17 -17.63
CA GLY A 573 -14.26 9.25 -16.79
C GLY A 573 -13.10 8.35 -17.16
N VAL A 574 -13.14 7.64 -18.29
CA VAL A 574 -12.00 6.84 -18.76
C VAL A 574 -10.88 7.75 -19.26
N LYS A 575 -9.72 7.73 -18.59
CA LYS A 575 -8.53 8.56 -18.91
C LYS A 575 -7.46 7.79 -19.70
N SER A 576 -7.41 6.46 -19.53
CA SER A 576 -6.48 5.59 -20.26
C SER A 576 -6.64 5.70 -21.77
N PRO A 577 -5.58 5.51 -22.58
CA PRO A 577 -5.67 5.60 -24.03
C PRO A 577 -6.74 4.66 -24.60
N LEU A 578 -7.63 5.18 -25.43
CA LEU A 578 -8.63 4.41 -26.17
C LEU A 578 -8.43 4.65 -27.66
N GLU A 579 -8.08 3.60 -28.37
CA GLU A 579 -8.01 3.65 -29.82
C GLU A 579 -9.40 3.37 -30.41
N PRO A 580 -9.93 4.22 -31.29
CA PRO A 580 -11.25 4.04 -31.88
C PRO A 580 -11.23 2.98 -33.02
N VAL A 581 -11.03 1.73 -32.61
CA VAL A 581 -10.98 0.57 -33.52
C VAL A 581 -12.20 -0.36 -33.28
N PRO A 582 -12.68 -1.09 -34.27
CA PRO A 582 -13.82 -2.00 -34.13
C PRO A 582 -13.68 -3.01 -32.96
N SER A 583 -12.47 -3.54 -32.76
CA SER A 583 -12.19 -4.53 -31.71
C SER A 583 -12.37 -3.99 -30.29
N LEU A 584 -12.47 -2.67 -30.10
CA LEU A 584 -12.80 -2.04 -28.82
C LEU A 584 -14.14 -2.55 -28.25
N CYS A 585 -15.08 -3.00 -29.10
CA CYS A 585 -16.33 -3.61 -28.65
C CYS A 585 -16.14 -4.87 -27.80
N LEU A 586 -15.00 -5.54 -27.91
CA LEU A 586 -14.64 -6.68 -27.07
C LEU A 586 -13.71 -6.30 -25.90
N GLY A 587 -13.45 -5.01 -25.70
CA GLY A 587 -12.66 -4.50 -24.59
C GLY A 587 -11.16 -4.81 -24.69
N VAL A 588 -10.56 -4.55 -25.85
CA VAL A 588 -9.10 -4.70 -26.06
C VAL A 588 -8.30 -3.62 -25.32
N ALA A 589 -8.95 -2.57 -24.83
CA ALA A 589 -8.30 -1.50 -24.07
C ALA A 589 -7.86 -1.97 -22.69
N ASP A 590 -6.71 -1.44 -22.23
CA ASP A 590 -6.19 -1.63 -20.89
C ASP A 590 -6.62 -0.44 -20.01
N LEU A 591 -7.51 -0.70 -19.03
CA LEU A 591 -7.98 0.30 -18.06
C LEU A 591 -7.57 -0.09 -16.64
N THR A 592 -7.62 0.87 -15.73
CA THR A 592 -7.51 0.62 -14.30
C THR A 592 -8.87 0.18 -13.74
N LEU A 593 -8.84 -0.53 -12.61
CA LEU A 593 -10.07 -0.90 -11.91
C LEU A 593 -10.83 0.34 -11.44
N MET A 594 -10.12 1.40 -11.07
CA MET A 594 -10.73 2.68 -10.68
C MET A 594 -11.49 3.32 -11.84
N GLU A 595 -10.90 3.36 -13.03
CA GLU A 595 -11.55 3.97 -14.20
C GLU A 595 -12.84 3.24 -14.59
N ILE A 596 -12.81 1.91 -14.66
CA ILE A 596 -13.98 1.15 -15.07
C ILE A 596 -15.08 1.19 -13.99
N THR A 597 -14.73 1.13 -12.71
CA THR A 597 -15.70 1.21 -11.61
C THR A 597 -16.31 2.61 -11.54
N GLY A 598 -15.47 3.66 -11.64
CA GLY A 598 -15.94 5.05 -11.71
C GLY A 598 -16.85 5.32 -12.91
N ALA A 599 -16.54 4.77 -14.08
CA ALA A 599 -17.40 4.91 -15.25
C ALA A 599 -18.78 4.26 -15.03
N PHE A 600 -18.84 3.09 -14.41
CA PHE A 600 -20.10 2.41 -14.12
C PHE A 600 -20.95 3.14 -13.05
N SER A 601 -20.35 3.99 -12.21
CA SER A 601 -21.10 4.79 -11.24
C SER A 601 -22.08 5.77 -11.92
N SER A 602 -21.77 6.23 -13.14
CA SER A 602 -22.65 7.10 -13.91
C SER A 602 -24.02 6.48 -14.16
N PHE A 603 -24.12 5.16 -14.33
CA PHE A 603 -25.40 4.49 -14.50
C PHE A 603 -26.26 4.58 -13.25
N ALA A 604 -25.68 4.40 -12.04
CA ALA A 604 -26.42 4.49 -10.78
C ALA A 604 -26.70 5.95 -10.36
N ASN A 605 -25.96 6.90 -10.90
CA ASN A 605 -26.07 8.32 -10.58
C ASN A 605 -26.76 9.11 -11.70
N GLN A 606 -27.85 8.58 -12.26
CA GLN A 606 -28.69 9.26 -13.25
C GLN A 606 -27.93 9.81 -14.48
N GLY A 607 -26.81 9.17 -14.84
CA GLY A 607 -25.96 9.55 -15.95
C GLY A 607 -24.83 10.50 -15.63
N VAL A 608 -24.72 11.00 -14.40
CA VAL A 608 -23.67 11.92 -13.97
C VAL A 608 -22.48 11.12 -13.46
N TYR A 609 -21.33 11.31 -14.09
CA TYR A 609 -20.04 10.82 -13.60
C TYR A 609 -19.49 11.75 -12.51
N ILE A 610 -19.00 11.18 -11.41
CA ILE A 610 -18.24 11.88 -10.39
C ILE A 610 -16.87 11.23 -10.28
N GLU A 611 -15.80 12.05 -10.40
CA GLU A 611 -14.42 11.55 -10.25
C GLU A 611 -14.24 10.91 -8.87
N PRO A 612 -13.70 9.67 -8.77
CA PRO A 612 -13.55 8.98 -7.49
C PRO A 612 -12.73 9.79 -6.47
N ILE A 613 -13.31 10.03 -5.29
CA ILE A 613 -12.75 10.82 -4.20
C ILE A 613 -12.24 9.87 -3.12
N THR A 614 -10.95 9.97 -2.80
CA THR A 614 -10.27 9.11 -1.84
C THR A 614 -10.04 9.75 -0.47
N PHE A 615 -10.05 11.08 -0.41
CA PHE A 615 -10.02 11.87 0.82
C PHE A 615 -10.79 13.17 0.60
N THR A 616 -11.32 13.74 1.67
CA THR A 616 -12.14 14.95 1.61
C THR A 616 -11.37 16.19 2.03
N ARG A 617 -10.49 16.06 3.03
CA ARG A 617 -9.82 17.20 3.65
C ARG A 617 -8.45 16.86 4.20
N ILE A 618 -7.55 17.86 4.18
CA ILE A 618 -6.24 17.85 4.84
C ILE A 618 -6.20 19.03 5.81
N GLU A 619 -5.86 18.75 7.07
CA GLU A 619 -5.61 19.76 8.11
C GLU A 619 -4.14 19.75 8.54
N ASP A 620 -3.66 20.92 9.00
CA ASP A 620 -2.35 21.02 9.67
C ASP A 620 -2.43 20.54 11.14
N LYS A 621 -1.30 20.55 11.85
CA LYS A 621 -1.20 20.16 13.26
C LYS A 621 -2.10 20.99 14.20
N ASN A 622 -2.45 22.22 13.80
CA ASN A 622 -3.27 23.15 14.57
C ASN A 622 -4.77 23.03 14.26
N GLY A 623 -5.16 22.18 13.28
CA GLY A 623 -6.53 22.01 12.83
C GLY A 623 -6.95 23.02 11.74
N ASN A 624 -6.01 23.76 11.16
CA ASN A 624 -6.32 24.64 10.02
C ASN A 624 -6.45 23.78 8.75
N THR A 625 -7.48 24.04 7.95
CA THR A 625 -7.68 23.36 6.68
C THR A 625 -6.65 23.84 5.65
N ILE A 626 -5.85 22.91 5.13
CA ILE A 626 -4.88 23.14 4.04
C ILE A 626 -5.60 22.95 2.69
N HIS A 627 -6.41 21.91 2.58
CA HIS A 627 -7.08 21.54 1.34
C HIS A 627 -8.42 20.86 1.60
N ASP A 628 -9.47 21.28 0.89
CA ASP A 628 -10.76 20.59 0.76
C ASP A 628 -10.92 20.11 -0.68
N VAL A 629 -11.40 18.87 -0.85
CA VAL A 629 -11.65 18.28 -2.17
C VAL A 629 -13.05 18.65 -2.65
N LEU A 630 -13.12 19.29 -3.80
CA LEU A 630 -14.39 19.57 -4.48
C LEU A 630 -14.67 18.48 -5.51
N PRO A 631 -15.89 17.91 -5.54
CA PRO A 631 -16.27 16.93 -6.56
C PRO A 631 -16.13 17.50 -7.97
N LYS A 632 -15.55 16.73 -8.87
CA LYS A 632 -15.53 17.00 -10.31
C LYS A 632 -16.53 16.08 -10.99
N THR A 633 -17.45 16.66 -11.73
CA THR A 633 -18.58 15.96 -12.35
C THR A 633 -18.59 16.16 -13.86
N ASP A 634 -19.18 15.20 -14.58
CA ASP A 634 -19.47 15.29 -16.03
C ASP A 634 -20.84 14.63 -16.28
N GLU A 635 -21.71 15.31 -17.00
CA GLU A 635 -23.01 14.77 -17.44
C GLU A 635 -22.77 13.85 -18.66
N ALA A 636 -22.41 12.60 -18.40
CA ALA A 636 -22.02 11.66 -19.43
C ALA A 636 -23.20 11.08 -20.22
N LEU A 637 -24.34 10.88 -19.55
CA LEU A 637 -25.56 10.32 -20.10
C LEU A 637 -26.77 11.12 -19.58
N ASP A 638 -27.88 11.07 -20.30
CA ASP A 638 -29.18 11.47 -19.77
C ASP A 638 -29.73 10.40 -18.80
N GLU A 639 -30.57 10.83 -17.87
CA GLU A 639 -31.17 9.98 -16.82
C GLU A 639 -31.92 8.76 -17.39
N ARG A 640 -32.65 8.96 -18.49
CA ARG A 640 -33.39 7.89 -19.18
C ARG A 640 -32.44 6.81 -19.69
N THR A 641 -31.39 7.21 -20.40
CA THR A 641 -30.38 6.27 -20.94
C THR A 641 -29.68 5.52 -19.79
N ALA A 642 -29.33 6.21 -18.72
CA ALA A 642 -28.70 5.59 -17.54
C ALA A 642 -29.61 4.54 -16.90
N TYR A 643 -30.90 4.85 -16.69
CA TYR A 643 -31.86 3.92 -16.12
C TYR A 643 -32.12 2.68 -17.01
N ILE A 644 -32.30 2.89 -18.32
CA ILE A 644 -32.46 1.79 -19.27
C ILE A 644 -31.23 0.85 -19.25
N MET A 645 -30.03 1.43 -19.18
CA MET A 645 -28.80 0.64 -19.04
C MET A 645 -28.73 -0.15 -17.74
N LEU A 646 -29.17 0.43 -16.61
CA LEU A 646 -29.25 -0.28 -15.33
C LEU A 646 -30.20 -1.46 -15.43
N ASP A 647 -31.39 -1.29 -16.03
CA ASP A 647 -32.38 -2.33 -16.19
C ASP A 647 -31.82 -3.49 -17.05
N MET A 648 -31.19 -3.17 -18.18
CA MET A 648 -30.51 -4.15 -19.02
C MET A 648 -29.37 -4.87 -18.29
N LEU A 649 -28.62 -4.16 -17.43
CA LEU A 649 -27.53 -4.74 -16.62
C LEU A 649 -28.06 -5.59 -15.45
N LYS A 650 -29.29 -5.37 -14.96
CA LYS A 650 -30.00 -6.30 -14.05
C LYS A 650 -30.20 -7.66 -14.71
N GLY A 651 -30.44 -7.70 -16.02
CA GLY A 651 -30.53 -8.95 -16.80
C GLY A 651 -29.28 -9.84 -16.69
N VAL A 652 -28.10 -9.28 -16.37
CA VAL A 652 -26.89 -10.05 -16.12
C VAL A 652 -27.02 -10.92 -14.85
N THR A 653 -27.60 -10.40 -13.79
CA THR A 653 -27.71 -11.04 -12.46
C THR A 653 -29.05 -11.74 -12.24
N ASP A 654 -30.13 -11.22 -12.82
CA ASP A 654 -31.50 -11.76 -12.68
C ASP A 654 -31.88 -12.68 -13.85
N GLY A 655 -31.12 -12.60 -14.92
CA GLY A 655 -31.35 -13.28 -16.21
C GLY A 655 -32.30 -12.51 -17.11
N ALA A 656 -31.96 -12.46 -18.38
CA ALA A 656 -32.78 -11.91 -19.47
C ALA A 656 -33.50 -13.01 -20.24
N TYR A 657 -34.69 -12.72 -20.76
CA TYR A 657 -35.51 -13.68 -21.49
C TYR A 657 -35.05 -13.87 -22.93
N ASN A 658 -34.88 -15.11 -23.35
CA ASN A 658 -34.58 -15.43 -24.75
C ASN A 658 -35.87 -15.79 -25.48
N PRO A 659 -36.33 -14.99 -26.44
CA PRO A 659 -37.57 -15.23 -27.16
C PRO A 659 -37.55 -16.50 -28.02
N SER A 660 -36.35 -16.88 -28.53
CA SER A 660 -36.19 -18.08 -29.38
C SER A 660 -36.22 -19.40 -28.58
N THR A 661 -35.80 -19.39 -27.31
CA THR A 661 -35.68 -20.63 -26.51
C THR A 661 -36.62 -20.69 -25.30
N GLY A 662 -37.27 -19.56 -24.94
CA GLY A 662 -38.08 -19.41 -23.74
C GLY A 662 -37.32 -19.44 -22.42
N LYS A 663 -35.97 -19.43 -22.44
CA LYS A 663 -35.11 -19.49 -21.25
C LYS A 663 -34.76 -18.13 -20.71
N VAL A 664 -34.56 -18.07 -19.40
CA VAL A 664 -34.02 -16.90 -18.70
C VAL A 664 -32.58 -17.19 -18.30
N VAL A 665 -31.62 -16.45 -18.85
CA VAL A 665 -30.16 -16.68 -18.68
C VAL A 665 -29.43 -15.35 -18.50
N GLY A 666 -28.36 -15.35 -17.70
CA GLY A 666 -27.47 -14.23 -17.50
C GLY A 666 -26.13 -14.68 -16.95
N THR A 667 -25.03 -14.01 -17.32
CA THR A 667 -23.68 -14.44 -16.96
C THR A 667 -23.37 -14.31 -15.46
N GLY A 668 -24.16 -13.52 -14.72
CA GLY A 668 -24.04 -13.32 -13.27
C GLY A 668 -25.13 -14.01 -12.44
N LEU A 669 -26.01 -14.81 -13.05
CA LEU A 669 -27.18 -15.43 -12.40
C LEU A 669 -26.82 -16.26 -11.15
N ARG A 670 -25.59 -16.78 -11.06
CA ARG A 670 -25.07 -17.50 -9.88
C ARG A 670 -25.01 -16.66 -8.60
N LEU A 671 -25.11 -15.34 -8.67
CA LEU A 671 -25.28 -14.51 -7.47
C LEU A 671 -26.64 -14.74 -6.80
N ARG A 672 -27.67 -15.12 -7.56
CA ARG A 672 -29.05 -15.32 -7.06
C ARG A 672 -29.30 -16.72 -6.55
N THR A 673 -28.62 -17.71 -7.12
CA THR A 673 -28.91 -19.13 -6.88
C THR A 673 -27.69 -19.89 -6.36
N SER A 674 -27.80 -20.52 -5.19
CA SER A 674 -26.78 -21.45 -4.71
C SER A 674 -27.04 -22.84 -5.26
N TRP A 675 -26.07 -23.38 -5.98
CA TRP A 675 -26.05 -24.79 -6.37
C TRP A 675 -25.30 -25.59 -5.29
N GLY A 676 -26.04 -25.92 -4.19
CA GLY A 676 -25.53 -26.66 -3.04
C GLY A 676 -24.73 -25.79 -2.04
N ASN A 677 -24.23 -26.39 -0.95
CA ASN A 677 -23.56 -25.75 0.17
C ASN A 677 -22.19 -25.08 -0.16
N ARG A 678 -21.76 -25.10 -1.40
CA ARG A 678 -20.40 -24.66 -1.80
C ARG A 678 -20.31 -23.19 -2.24
N GLN A 679 -21.44 -22.51 -2.47
CA GLN A 679 -21.43 -21.13 -2.96
C GLN A 679 -21.90 -20.15 -1.89
N LYS A 680 -21.06 -19.93 -0.88
CA LYS A 680 -21.34 -19.00 0.24
C LYS A 680 -21.51 -17.55 -0.21
N TYR A 681 -21.03 -17.18 -1.39
CA TYR A 681 -21.15 -15.85 -1.98
C TYR A 681 -22.50 -15.59 -2.66
N ALA A 682 -23.30 -16.62 -2.90
CA ALA A 682 -24.58 -16.53 -3.59
C ALA A 682 -25.74 -16.11 -2.66
N ASN A 683 -26.98 -16.20 -3.15
CA ASN A 683 -28.22 -15.82 -2.45
C ASN A 683 -28.37 -14.32 -2.17
N ILE A 684 -27.75 -13.49 -3.00
CA ILE A 684 -27.97 -12.04 -2.97
C ILE A 684 -29.42 -11.75 -3.31
N LYS A 685 -30.12 -11.02 -2.42
CA LYS A 685 -31.57 -10.71 -2.55
C LYS A 685 -31.84 -9.27 -2.92
N PHE A 686 -30.91 -8.37 -2.69
CA PHE A 686 -31.02 -6.96 -3.01
C PHE A 686 -30.82 -6.71 -4.52
N PRO A 687 -31.40 -5.61 -5.08
CA PRO A 687 -31.22 -5.26 -6.47
C PRO A 687 -29.75 -5.14 -6.84
N THR A 688 -29.37 -5.75 -7.93
CA THR A 688 -28.00 -5.75 -8.41
C THR A 688 -28.00 -5.76 -9.93
N ALA A 689 -27.46 -4.73 -10.53
CA ALA A 689 -27.07 -4.72 -11.92
C ALA A 689 -25.57 -5.07 -12.03
N GLY A 690 -25.07 -5.49 -13.18
CA GLY A 690 -23.64 -5.75 -13.27
C GLY A 690 -23.18 -6.26 -14.63
N LYS A 691 -21.87 -6.48 -14.74
CA LYS A 691 -21.24 -7.00 -15.95
C LYS A 691 -20.02 -7.87 -15.62
N THR A 692 -20.01 -9.06 -16.18
CA THR A 692 -18.84 -9.95 -16.17
C THR A 692 -17.88 -9.57 -17.30
N GLY A 693 -16.58 -9.67 -17.05
CA GLY A 693 -15.54 -9.51 -18.05
C GLY A 693 -14.60 -10.72 -18.05
N THR A 694 -14.18 -11.11 -19.23
CA THR A 694 -13.18 -12.17 -19.44
C THR A 694 -12.38 -11.81 -20.67
N THR A 695 -11.05 -11.87 -20.59
CA THR A 695 -10.20 -11.74 -21.76
C THR A 695 -10.14 -13.04 -22.54
N GLN A 696 -9.92 -12.97 -23.86
CA GLN A 696 -9.88 -14.15 -24.73
C GLN A 696 -8.87 -15.21 -24.31
N ASN A 697 -7.82 -14.78 -23.59
CA ASN A 697 -6.77 -15.68 -23.12
C ASN A 697 -6.94 -16.16 -21.67
N ASN A 698 -8.06 -15.84 -21.01
CA ASN A 698 -8.30 -16.14 -19.59
C ASN A 698 -7.27 -15.56 -18.63
N SER A 699 -6.59 -14.45 -19.01
CA SER A 699 -5.60 -13.79 -18.17
C SER A 699 -6.22 -12.86 -17.15
N ASP A 700 -7.42 -12.32 -17.46
CA ASP A 700 -8.11 -11.32 -16.65
C ASP A 700 -9.58 -11.67 -16.49
N GLY A 701 -10.01 -11.75 -15.25
CA GLY A 701 -11.41 -11.94 -14.85
C GLY A 701 -11.92 -10.68 -14.16
N TRP A 702 -13.06 -10.16 -14.61
CA TRP A 702 -13.68 -8.95 -14.10
C TRP A 702 -15.11 -9.17 -13.69
N PHE A 703 -15.54 -8.43 -12.69
CA PHE A 703 -16.96 -8.22 -12.39
C PHE A 703 -17.16 -6.82 -11.85
N ILE A 704 -18.09 -6.08 -12.46
CA ILE A 704 -18.53 -4.80 -11.94
C ILE A 704 -19.99 -4.96 -11.54
N GLY A 705 -20.30 -4.80 -10.26
CA GLY A 705 -21.65 -4.85 -9.73
C GLY A 705 -22.11 -3.49 -9.27
N ILE A 706 -23.37 -3.18 -9.52
CA ILE A 706 -24.02 -1.91 -9.21
C ILE A 706 -25.23 -2.22 -8.31
N THR A 707 -25.33 -1.54 -7.19
CA THR A 707 -26.53 -1.42 -6.37
C THR A 707 -26.91 0.06 -6.31
N PRO A 708 -28.08 0.44 -5.78
CA PRO A 708 -28.44 1.86 -5.68
C PRO A 708 -27.37 2.72 -5.01
N ASP A 709 -26.74 2.24 -3.93
CA ASP A 709 -25.82 3.03 -3.11
C ASP A 709 -24.33 2.68 -3.32
N LEU A 710 -24.03 1.60 -4.03
CA LEU A 710 -22.63 1.17 -4.22
C LEU A 710 -22.39 0.63 -5.63
N VAL A 711 -21.25 1.04 -6.19
CA VAL A 711 -20.66 0.41 -7.36
C VAL A 711 -19.36 -0.26 -6.93
N THR A 712 -19.27 -1.57 -7.16
CA THR A 712 -18.13 -2.35 -6.72
C THR A 712 -17.52 -3.10 -7.91
N GLY A 713 -16.29 -2.75 -8.23
CA GLY A 713 -15.49 -3.41 -9.25
C GLY A 713 -14.52 -4.43 -8.62
N VAL A 714 -14.37 -5.57 -9.27
CA VAL A 714 -13.40 -6.60 -8.91
C VAL A 714 -12.65 -7.06 -10.16
N TRP A 715 -11.34 -7.08 -10.06
CA TRP A 715 -10.44 -7.73 -11.02
C TRP A 715 -9.68 -8.87 -10.35
N THR A 716 -9.42 -9.95 -11.11
CA THR A 716 -8.57 -11.06 -10.66
C THR A 716 -7.77 -11.61 -11.84
N GLY A 717 -6.48 -11.86 -11.64
CA GLY A 717 -5.56 -12.40 -12.65
C GLY A 717 -4.17 -12.60 -12.07
N ALA A 718 -3.23 -13.14 -12.83
CA ALA A 718 -1.83 -13.14 -12.41
C ALA A 718 -1.16 -11.81 -12.82
N ASP A 719 -0.05 -11.45 -12.16
CA ASP A 719 0.74 -10.25 -12.52
C ASP A 719 1.17 -10.30 -13.99
N ASP A 720 1.53 -11.48 -14.45
CA ASP A 720 1.94 -11.73 -15.83
C ASP A 720 0.83 -12.40 -16.62
N ARG A 721 0.42 -11.81 -17.74
CA ARG A 721 -0.66 -12.35 -18.61
C ARG A 721 -0.34 -13.72 -19.22
N SER A 722 0.92 -14.09 -19.28
CA SER A 722 1.36 -15.41 -19.72
C SER A 722 1.09 -16.51 -18.69
N VAL A 723 0.76 -16.13 -17.44
CA VAL A 723 0.39 -17.01 -16.35
C VAL A 723 -1.12 -16.93 -16.14
N ARG A 724 -1.86 -17.92 -16.61
CA ARG A 724 -3.32 -17.89 -16.71
C ARG A 724 -3.93 -19.29 -16.70
N PHE A 725 -5.24 -19.41 -16.50
CA PHE A 725 -5.96 -20.67 -16.63
C PHE A 725 -5.90 -21.18 -18.09
N ALA A 726 -5.80 -22.51 -18.24
CA ALA A 726 -5.78 -23.15 -19.55
C ALA A 726 -7.16 -23.10 -20.25
N SER A 727 -8.25 -23.08 -19.48
CA SER A 727 -9.62 -23.07 -20.03
C SER A 727 -10.45 -21.91 -19.49
N THR A 728 -11.42 -21.47 -20.31
CA THR A 728 -12.39 -20.43 -19.92
C THR A 728 -13.33 -20.91 -18.80
N ASP A 729 -13.57 -22.23 -18.69
CA ASP A 729 -14.42 -22.78 -17.64
C ASP A 729 -14.00 -22.34 -16.23
N LYS A 730 -12.70 -22.25 -15.96
CA LYS A 730 -12.15 -21.75 -14.69
C LYS A 730 -11.70 -20.27 -14.76
N GLY A 731 -11.20 -19.85 -15.92
CA GLY A 731 -10.59 -18.53 -16.13
C GLY A 731 -11.56 -17.42 -16.53
N GLN A 732 -12.86 -17.60 -16.40
CA GLN A 732 -13.85 -16.56 -16.67
C GLN A 732 -14.13 -15.68 -15.45
N GLY A 733 -14.49 -14.40 -15.68
CA GLY A 733 -14.78 -13.43 -14.62
C GLY A 733 -15.87 -13.88 -13.66
N ALA A 734 -16.84 -14.69 -14.14
CA ALA A 734 -17.88 -15.28 -13.30
C ALA A 734 -17.34 -16.28 -12.25
N ASN A 735 -16.12 -16.81 -12.41
CA ASN A 735 -15.45 -17.69 -11.44
C ASN A 735 -14.32 -16.96 -10.70
N MET A 736 -13.63 -16.01 -11.36
CA MET A 736 -12.48 -15.33 -10.81
C MET A 736 -12.85 -14.13 -9.92
N ALA A 737 -13.74 -13.26 -10.41
CA ALA A 737 -14.03 -11.96 -9.77
C ALA A 737 -15.42 -11.90 -9.10
N LEU A 738 -16.45 -12.42 -9.76
CA LEU A 738 -17.83 -12.36 -9.26
C LEU A 738 -18.02 -12.95 -7.85
N PRO A 739 -17.38 -14.09 -7.46
CA PRO A 739 -17.51 -14.59 -6.10
C PRO A 739 -16.97 -13.63 -5.04
N ILE A 740 -15.89 -12.88 -5.34
CA ILE A 740 -15.33 -11.87 -4.43
C ILE A 740 -16.36 -10.78 -4.18
N TYR A 741 -17.01 -10.28 -5.25
CA TYR A 741 -18.11 -9.34 -5.12
C TYR A 741 -19.20 -9.88 -4.20
N GLY A 742 -19.64 -11.15 -4.43
CA GLY A 742 -20.68 -11.75 -3.63
C GLY A 742 -20.31 -11.90 -2.15
N TYR A 743 -19.09 -12.33 -1.81
CA TYR A 743 -18.60 -12.40 -0.44
C TYR A 743 -18.59 -11.01 0.23
N TYR A 744 -18.12 -9.99 -0.49
CA TYR A 744 -18.06 -8.61 -0.01
C TYR A 744 -19.46 -8.07 0.27
N MET A 745 -20.35 -8.10 -0.71
CA MET A 745 -21.67 -7.51 -0.61
C MET A 745 -22.56 -8.22 0.42
N ASN A 746 -22.44 -9.55 0.56
CA ASN A 746 -23.16 -10.27 1.61
C ASN A 746 -22.79 -9.80 3.02
N LYS A 747 -21.52 -9.40 3.24
CA LYS A 747 -21.10 -8.82 4.53
C LYS A 747 -21.57 -7.38 4.70
N VAL A 748 -21.47 -6.56 3.65
CA VAL A 748 -21.93 -5.17 3.67
C VAL A 748 -23.43 -5.09 3.99
N TYR A 749 -24.26 -5.89 3.33
CA TYR A 749 -25.71 -5.89 3.57
C TYR A 749 -26.13 -6.59 4.86
N ALA A 750 -25.25 -7.39 5.46
CA ALA A 750 -25.51 -8.03 6.76
C ALA A 750 -25.09 -7.15 7.95
N ASP A 751 -24.34 -6.07 7.74
CA ASP A 751 -23.86 -5.18 8.80
C ASP A 751 -24.86 -4.07 9.08
N PRO A 752 -25.53 -4.07 10.25
CA PRO A 752 -26.51 -3.04 10.60
C PRO A 752 -25.86 -1.65 10.86
N GLY A 753 -24.55 -1.59 10.97
CA GLY A 753 -23.80 -0.33 11.10
C GLY A 753 -23.54 0.38 9.76
N ILE A 754 -23.88 -0.26 8.64
CA ILE A 754 -23.75 0.31 7.30
C ILE A 754 -25.14 0.67 6.78
N GLU A 755 -25.39 1.97 6.61
CA GLU A 755 -26.61 2.45 6.00
C GLU A 755 -26.56 2.19 4.49
N ILE A 756 -27.34 1.22 4.00
CA ILE A 756 -27.43 0.83 2.60
C ILE A 756 -28.86 0.45 2.25
N SER A 757 -29.36 0.94 1.12
CA SER A 757 -30.71 0.68 0.64
C SER A 757 -30.88 -0.76 0.16
N THR A 758 -32.00 -1.37 0.51
CA THR A 758 -32.48 -2.63 -0.08
C THR A 758 -33.54 -2.40 -1.15
N GLY A 759 -33.91 -1.13 -1.40
CA GLY A 759 -34.83 -0.74 -2.45
C GLY A 759 -34.27 -0.92 -3.86
N ASP A 760 -35.12 -0.83 -4.87
CA ASP A 760 -34.70 -0.87 -6.28
C ASP A 760 -34.12 0.48 -6.73
N PHE A 761 -33.50 0.47 -7.90
CA PHE A 761 -32.98 1.71 -8.52
C PHE A 761 -34.10 2.72 -8.75
N GLU A 762 -33.79 3.99 -8.54
CA GLU A 762 -34.73 5.09 -8.75
C GLU A 762 -35.08 5.19 -10.24
N ARG A 763 -36.37 5.16 -10.52
CA ARG A 763 -36.88 5.29 -11.87
C ARG A 763 -37.13 6.77 -12.20
N PRO A 764 -36.72 7.26 -13.38
CA PRO A 764 -37.06 8.58 -13.86
C PRO A 764 -38.57 8.88 -13.79
N THR A 765 -38.93 10.11 -13.45
CA THR A 765 -40.33 10.52 -13.29
C THR A 765 -41.12 10.61 -14.58
N GLY A 766 -40.45 10.56 -15.74
CA GLY A 766 -41.04 10.61 -17.08
C GLY A 766 -41.35 9.28 -17.70
N ASP A 767 -42.02 9.32 -18.86
CA ASP A 767 -42.13 8.13 -19.72
C ASP A 767 -40.76 7.80 -20.34
N LEU A 768 -40.35 6.55 -20.24
CA LEU A 768 -39.09 6.10 -20.89
C LEU A 768 -39.19 6.09 -22.42
N GLY A 769 -40.42 6.18 -22.99
CA GLY A 769 -40.64 6.18 -24.42
C GLY A 769 -40.26 4.85 -25.12
N VAL A 770 -39.89 3.83 -24.35
CA VAL A 770 -39.56 2.49 -24.82
C VAL A 770 -40.01 1.42 -23.84
N GLU A 771 -40.39 0.27 -24.33
CA GLU A 771 -40.66 -0.91 -23.48
C GLU A 771 -39.36 -1.52 -23.03
N ILE A 772 -39.20 -1.71 -21.71
CA ILE A 772 -38.03 -2.36 -21.09
C ILE A 772 -38.34 -3.79 -20.64
N ASP A 773 -39.60 -4.16 -20.43
CA ASP A 773 -40.00 -5.55 -20.12
C ASP A 773 -40.16 -6.36 -21.43
N CYS A 774 -39.07 -6.94 -21.87
CA CYS A 774 -39.03 -7.65 -23.13
C CYS A 774 -39.89 -8.93 -23.18
N ARG A 775 -40.42 -9.43 -22.05
CA ARG A 775 -41.37 -10.54 -21.99
C ARG A 775 -42.75 -10.13 -22.47
N LYS A 776 -43.20 -8.92 -22.13
CA LYS A 776 -44.49 -8.39 -22.58
C LYS A 776 -44.54 -8.18 -24.10
N LYS A 777 -43.46 -7.70 -24.69
CA LYS A 777 -43.39 -7.44 -26.14
C LYS A 777 -43.39 -8.75 -26.96
N THR A 778 -42.87 -9.86 -26.45
CA THR A 778 -42.84 -11.16 -27.12
C THR A 778 -44.14 -11.96 -26.97
N GLY A 779 -44.98 -11.61 -25.96
CA GLY A 779 -46.31 -12.26 -25.74
C GLY A 779 -47.42 -11.84 -26.71
N THR A 780 -47.21 -10.88 -27.60
CA THR A 780 -48.19 -10.36 -28.53
C THR A 780 -48.11 -10.91 -29.97
N VAL A 781 -47.29 -11.94 -30.22
CA VAL A 781 -47.15 -12.54 -31.53
C VAL A 781 -48.06 -13.78 -31.70
N ASN A 782 -49.39 -13.56 -31.56
CA ASN A 782 -50.40 -14.40 -32.17
C ASN A 782 -51.27 -13.60 -33.15
N GLY A 783 -50.63 -12.94 -34.12
CA GLY A 783 -51.34 -12.20 -35.14
C GLY A 783 -50.33 -11.54 -36.11
N GLN A 784 -49.99 -12.32 -37.11
CA GLN A 784 -49.37 -11.86 -38.40
C GLN A 784 -48.94 -10.37 -38.51
N GLN A 785 -47.64 -10.12 -38.42
CA GLN A 785 -46.93 -9.20 -39.33
C GLN A 785 -45.46 -9.60 -39.38
N LYS A 786 -45.03 -10.15 -40.51
CA LYS A 786 -43.62 -10.29 -40.85
C LYS A 786 -43.04 -8.89 -40.97
N PRO A 787 -41.90 -8.57 -40.34
CA PRO A 787 -41.20 -7.34 -40.60
C PRO A 787 -40.67 -7.39 -42.02
N THR A 788 -40.98 -6.39 -42.79
CA THR A 788 -40.28 -6.06 -44.05
C THR A 788 -38.98 -5.37 -43.65
N TRP A 789 -37.88 -5.89 -44.17
CA TRP A 789 -36.55 -5.35 -44.00
C TRP A 789 -36.27 -4.43 -45.20
N ASP A 790 -36.15 -3.12 -45.00
CA ASP A 790 -35.45 -2.18 -45.87
C ASP A 790 -34.13 -1.75 -45.23
#